data_c4d03e69532bb5a1bc02084728cf2345
#
_entry.id   c4d03e69532bb5a1bc02084728cf2345
#
_cell.length_a   1.000
_cell.length_b   1.000
_cell.length_c   1.000
_cell.angle_alpha   90.00
_cell.angle_beta   90.00
_cell.angle_gamma   90.00
#
_symmetry.space_group_name_H-M   'P 1'
#
loop_
_entity.id
_entity.type
_entity.pdbx_description
1 polymer ?
#
loop_
_entity_poly.entity_id
_entity_poly.type
_entity_poly.pdbx_seq_one_letter_code
_entity_poly.pdbx_strand_id
1 'polypeptide(L)'
;MPKSDLMHEVGLTPATAHSLPASEILRALQVEPEQGLAEHDATERRIRFGSNAIAARKRISALTILLHQLQTPVVYLLAAAAALAFWFGELAEGVAIVAVLALNTLIGFVTEIRAARSIEALRALGRTSARVRRDGHTRVLPAEDLVPGDMLLVEAGDAISADLRIVEASRLAADESTLTGESVPVDKSPEPAAEDARIAERTSMLFKGTAVTRGSGLGVVVATGSRTELGRISHLVEKAEPESSPVERRLARLSGQLVWAVGLLTVVIAAVGMAKGQDAFLVVESSIALAVAAIPEGLPIVATLALARGMWRMARQNALLERLSAVETLGATTVILTDKTGTLTENRMAVRRLWVESGEVEKAGVEELAGDALLQRLLHTMVLCNEASLGHGGVAHSGDPMEVALLQAGRAAGLNRGELLRGFPIVAKHAFDNESKMMATVHQRGDAYFYAVKGAPEHVIAACTGILTENGETTLDEAARRLWSGRIAELGQHGLRVLACATKLATSADAQPYGELIFVGLVGLEDPARADVPQAIRDCRHAGIRVVMVTGDHAVTARSIGRAIGLEADHVAEGRHVEHLIEKHPQELKRVGIFARVSPAEKLAIVRAYQASGDIVAMTGDGVNDAPALKQADIGVAMGLRGTDVARQAAAMILLDDAFPTIVKAVREGRIIFGNIRRAAAYLLSCNISEVLVVGIAIAAALPLPILPLQILYLNLVTDVFPAFALAMGEGERDILERPPRHPKEPILGRRQWTTIVLQSIPLAGGTFAALGLALSAGWTGEAVVTTTFLTIAFAQLWHVFDMRSSRSGVVANEVTRNPWIWAAVGLCGALLAVPPYWPLMAEVLHVTSPTAAMWAVIMGCSLAPSLLIQVGRAIIALANRDH
;
A
#
# COMPACT_ATOMS: atom_id res chain seq x y z
N MET A 1 -38.30 -2.76 27.70
CA MET A 1 -37.54 -2.99 28.94
C MET A 1 -36.09 -3.15 28.56
N PRO A 2 -35.13 -2.40 29.11
CA PRO A 2 -33.71 -2.64 28.82
C PRO A 2 -33.32 -3.99 29.42
N LYS A 3 -32.86 -4.92 28.60
CA LYS A 3 -32.29 -6.21 29.01
C LYS A 3 -31.04 -5.92 29.85
N SER A 4 -31.09 -6.24 31.15
CA SER A 4 -29.94 -6.13 32.06
C SER A 4 -28.73 -6.87 31.51
N ASP A 5 -27.56 -6.25 31.61
CA ASP A 5 -26.28 -6.82 31.18
C ASP A 5 -25.96 -8.06 32.03
N LEU A 6 -25.62 -9.19 31.42
CA LEU A 6 -25.20 -10.42 32.12
C LEU A 6 -24.02 -10.13 33.06
N MET A 7 -23.14 -9.21 32.66
CA MET A 7 -22.03 -8.74 33.48
C MET A 7 -22.47 -7.88 34.68
N HIS A 8 -23.59 -7.13 34.55
CA HIS A 8 -24.15 -6.31 35.62
C HIS A 8 -24.87 -7.18 36.66
N GLU A 9 -25.54 -8.27 36.24
CA GLU A 9 -26.21 -9.21 37.14
C GLU A 9 -25.18 -9.98 38.02
N VAL A 10 -23.93 -10.12 37.57
CA VAL A 10 -22.84 -10.85 38.29
C VAL A 10 -21.85 -9.89 38.96
N GLY A 11 -22.09 -8.55 38.87
CA GLY A 11 -21.15 -7.55 39.46
C GLY A 11 -19.84 -7.40 38.72
N LEU A 12 -19.64 -8.06 37.56
CA LEU A 12 -18.44 -8.02 36.73
C LEU A 12 -18.53 -6.81 35.80
N THR A 13 -17.75 -5.79 36.10
CA THR A 13 -17.48 -4.72 35.14
C THR A 13 -16.09 -4.92 34.53
N PRO A 14 -15.82 -4.47 33.28
CA PRO A 14 -14.44 -4.47 32.72
C PRO A 14 -13.43 -3.76 33.64
N ALA A 15 -13.92 -2.84 34.49
CA ALA A 15 -13.12 -2.09 35.43
C ALA A 15 -12.63 -2.91 36.65
N THR A 16 -13.30 -4.02 37.00
CA THR A 16 -12.96 -4.86 38.16
C THR A 16 -12.32 -6.20 37.77
N ALA A 17 -12.33 -6.56 36.48
CA ALA A 17 -11.84 -7.85 36.03
C ALA A 17 -10.35 -8.10 36.34
N HIS A 18 -9.55 -7.05 36.49
CA HIS A 18 -8.13 -7.16 36.81
C HIS A 18 -7.84 -7.61 38.24
N SER A 19 -8.74 -7.32 39.18
CA SER A 19 -8.57 -7.61 40.59
C SER A 19 -9.16 -8.95 41.00
N LEU A 20 -9.96 -9.61 40.15
CA LEU A 20 -10.58 -10.88 40.45
C LEU A 20 -9.72 -12.07 39.97
N PRO A 21 -9.80 -13.20 40.67
CA PRO A 21 -9.20 -14.47 40.21
C PRO A 21 -9.80 -14.91 38.86
N ALA A 22 -8.97 -15.43 37.96
CA ALA A 22 -9.43 -15.90 36.64
C ALA A 22 -10.56 -16.94 36.74
N SER A 23 -10.54 -17.81 37.76
CA SER A 23 -11.57 -18.82 38.03
C SER A 23 -12.94 -18.23 38.36
N GLU A 24 -13.01 -17.06 38.97
CA GLU A 24 -14.28 -16.38 39.23
C GLU A 24 -14.86 -15.78 37.96
N ILE A 25 -14.00 -15.19 37.13
CA ILE A 25 -14.43 -14.61 35.86
C ILE A 25 -14.92 -15.70 34.90
N LEU A 26 -14.20 -16.82 34.81
CA LEU A 26 -14.60 -17.98 34.00
C LEU A 26 -15.96 -18.54 34.45
N ARG A 27 -16.19 -18.66 35.75
CA ARG A 27 -17.49 -19.06 36.29
C ARG A 27 -18.60 -18.07 35.95
N ALA A 28 -18.32 -16.79 36.12
CA ALA A 28 -19.26 -15.72 35.81
C ALA A 28 -19.64 -15.67 34.32
N LEU A 29 -18.68 -15.93 33.45
CA LEU A 29 -18.88 -16.00 32.01
C LEU A 29 -19.39 -17.38 31.53
N GLN A 30 -19.46 -18.36 32.43
CA GLN A 30 -19.89 -19.75 32.14
C GLN A 30 -19.04 -20.39 31.02
N VAL A 31 -17.72 -20.29 31.15
CA VAL A 31 -16.76 -20.81 30.15
C VAL A 31 -15.71 -21.67 30.83
N GLU A 32 -15.43 -22.83 30.24
CA GLU A 32 -14.35 -23.72 30.63
C GLU A 32 -13.12 -23.49 29.73
N PRO A 33 -11.90 -23.36 30.29
CA PRO A 33 -10.69 -23.07 29.50
C PRO A 33 -10.40 -24.08 28.39
N GLU A 34 -10.67 -25.36 28.62
CA GLU A 34 -10.40 -26.45 27.70
C GLU A 34 -11.44 -26.53 26.56
N GLN A 35 -12.70 -26.30 26.86
CA GLN A 35 -13.80 -26.33 25.89
C GLN A 35 -13.98 -24.99 25.16
N GLY A 36 -13.72 -23.88 25.85
CA GLY A 36 -14.07 -22.55 25.37
C GLY A 36 -15.58 -22.33 25.32
N LEU A 37 -15.99 -21.28 24.61
CA LEU A 37 -17.41 -20.93 24.45
C LEU A 37 -18.07 -21.83 23.38
N ALA A 38 -19.32 -22.26 23.60
CA ALA A 38 -20.08 -22.96 22.58
C ALA A 38 -20.49 -22.00 21.44
N GLU A 39 -20.49 -22.47 20.18
CA GLU A 39 -20.79 -21.63 19.01
C GLU A 39 -22.20 -21.02 19.05
N HIS A 40 -23.17 -21.78 19.61
CA HIS A 40 -24.52 -21.29 19.83
C HIS A 40 -24.54 -20.09 20.78
N ASP A 41 -23.82 -20.21 21.90
CA ASP A 41 -23.74 -19.13 22.92
C ASP A 41 -22.98 -17.92 22.39
N ALA A 42 -21.94 -18.13 21.58
CA ALA A 42 -21.20 -17.07 20.90
C ALA A 42 -22.13 -16.26 19.97
N THR A 43 -23.01 -16.96 19.24
CA THR A 43 -23.98 -16.32 18.34
C THR A 43 -25.00 -15.48 19.13
N GLU A 44 -25.52 -16.00 20.24
CA GLU A 44 -26.43 -15.27 21.11
C GLU A 44 -25.76 -14.05 21.75
N ARG A 45 -24.52 -14.22 22.24
CA ARG A 45 -23.72 -13.11 22.79
C ARG A 45 -23.40 -12.05 21.74
N ARG A 46 -23.17 -12.44 20.48
CA ARG A 46 -22.95 -11.49 19.39
C ARG A 46 -24.18 -10.61 19.12
N ILE A 47 -25.38 -11.21 19.16
CA ILE A 47 -26.64 -10.44 19.03
C ILE A 47 -26.82 -9.48 20.20
N ARG A 48 -26.43 -9.90 21.41
CA ARG A 48 -26.60 -9.11 22.65
C ARG A 48 -25.55 -8.00 22.79
N PHE A 49 -24.26 -8.30 22.58
CA PHE A 49 -23.12 -7.38 22.80
C PHE A 49 -22.74 -6.57 21.55
N GLY A 50 -23.18 -7.02 20.38
CA GLY A 50 -22.81 -6.42 19.10
C GLY A 50 -21.42 -6.88 18.60
N SER A 51 -20.96 -6.27 17.51
CA SER A 51 -19.65 -6.53 16.94
C SER A 51 -18.52 -5.92 17.79
N ASN A 52 -17.36 -6.57 17.85
CA ASN A 52 -16.17 -6.05 18.52
C ASN A 52 -15.49 -4.90 17.75
N ALA A 53 -16.27 -3.94 17.25
CA ALA A 53 -15.77 -2.71 16.63
C ALA A 53 -15.82 -1.57 17.65
N ILE A 54 -14.77 -0.75 17.79
CA ILE A 54 -14.68 0.37 18.76
C ILE A 54 -15.67 1.48 18.44
N ALA A 55 -15.87 1.77 17.17
CA ALA A 55 -17.04 2.49 16.68
C ALA A 55 -17.58 1.62 15.54
N ALA A 56 -18.86 1.37 15.47
CA ALA A 56 -19.48 1.18 14.19
C ALA A 56 -19.14 2.46 13.43
N ARG A 57 -18.02 2.45 12.64
CA ARG A 57 -17.74 3.56 11.72
C ARG A 57 -19.06 3.78 11.03
N LYS A 58 -19.72 4.93 11.31
CA LYS A 58 -21.01 5.25 10.73
C LYS A 58 -20.85 4.99 9.25
N ARG A 59 -21.48 3.91 8.75
CA ARG A 59 -21.59 3.71 7.31
C ARG A 59 -22.05 5.06 6.82
N ILE A 60 -21.26 5.68 5.96
CA ILE A 60 -21.63 6.99 5.43
C ILE A 60 -23.02 6.77 4.88
N SER A 61 -24.03 7.33 5.55
CA SER A 61 -25.43 7.12 5.20
C SER A 61 -25.60 7.66 3.78
N ALA A 62 -26.33 6.95 2.95
CA ALA A 62 -26.68 7.43 1.61
C ALA A 62 -27.32 8.84 1.70
N LEU A 63 -28.09 9.11 2.75
CA LEU A 63 -28.66 10.43 3.00
C LEU A 63 -27.59 11.48 3.31
N THR A 64 -26.54 11.15 4.05
CA THR A 64 -25.43 12.08 4.33
C THR A 64 -24.68 12.44 3.05
N ILE A 65 -24.43 11.47 2.18
CA ILE A 65 -23.80 11.71 0.87
C ILE A 65 -24.69 12.63 0.04
N LEU A 66 -25.98 12.36 -0.03
CA LEU A 66 -26.94 13.20 -0.77
C LEU A 66 -26.98 14.63 -0.24
N LEU A 67 -27.07 14.80 1.08
CA LEU A 67 -27.07 16.13 1.70
C LEU A 67 -25.76 16.88 1.44
N HIS A 68 -24.62 16.19 1.45
CA HIS A 68 -23.32 16.80 1.13
C HIS A 68 -23.25 17.26 -0.33
N GLN A 69 -23.84 16.51 -1.28
CA GLN A 69 -23.95 16.94 -2.67
C GLN A 69 -24.79 18.21 -2.82
N LEU A 70 -25.84 18.37 -2.04
CA LEU A 70 -26.71 19.56 -2.06
C LEU A 70 -26.08 20.80 -1.38
N GLN A 71 -24.99 20.64 -0.63
CA GLN A 71 -24.32 21.76 0.07
C GLN A 71 -23.16 22.36 -0.73
N THR A 72 -23.00 22.00 -2.01
CA THR A 72 -21.93 22.58 -2.85
C THR A 72 -22.28 24.00 -3.30
N PRO A 73 -21.29 24.91 -3.47
CA PRO A 73 -21.53 26.28 -3.93
C PRO A 73 -22.25 26.36 -5.27
N VAL A 74 -22.03 25.36 -6.12
CA VAL A 74 -22.66 25.26 -7.43
C VAL A 74 -24.14 25.01 -7.35
N VAL A 75 -24.57 24.12 -6.44
CA VAL A 75 -25.98 23.86 -6.18
C VAL A 75 -26.69 25.16 -5.77
N TYR A 76 -26.06 25.97 -4.93
CA TYR A 76 -26.64 27.27 -4.54
C TYR A 76 -26.72 28.26 -5.70
N LEU A 77 -25.71 28.29 -6.57
CA LEU A 77 -25.72 29.13 -7.75
C LEU A 77 -26.78 28.68 -8.76
N LEU A 78 -26.88 27.39 -9.03
CA LEU A 78 -27.91 26.83 -9.91
C LEU A 78 -29.33 27.02 -9.34
N ALA A 79 -29.50 26.84 -8.04
CA ALA A 79 -30.78 27.11 -7.39
C ALA A 79 -31.18 28.59 -7.48
N ALA A 80 -30.22 29.51 -7.33
CA ALA A 80 -30.46 30.94 -7.54
C ALA A 80 -30.80 31.25 -9.00
N ALA A 81 -30.09 30.65 -9.96
CA ALA A 81 -30.41 30.82 -11.39
C ALA A 81 -31.81 30.28 -11.73
N ALA A 82 -32.19 29.09 -11.23
CA ALA A 82 -33.53 28.57 -11.41
C ALA A 82 -34.61 29.45 -10.78
N ALA A 83 -34.35 29.99 -9.60
CA ALA A 83 -35.28 30.93 -8.92
C ALA A 83 -35.46 32.22 -9.72
N LEU A 84 -34.39 32.75 -10.31
CA LEU A 84 -34.46 33.94 -11.19
C LEU A 84 -35.23 33.63 -12.47
N ALA A 85 -34.97 32.50 -13.14
CA ALA A 85 -35.71 32.08 -14.33
C ALA A 85 -37.22 31.98 -14.04
N PHE A 86 -37.63 31.36 -12.92
CA PHE A 86 -39.02 31.32 -12.50
C PHE A 86 -39.59 32.72 -12.17
N TRP A 87 -38.79 33.59 -11.57
CA TRP A 87 -39.23 34.97 -11.24
C TRP A 87 -39.52 35.79 -12.50
N PHE A 88 -38.72 35.61 -13.54
CA PHE A 88 -38.93 36.32 -14.84
C PHE A 88 -39.95 35.64 -15.73
N GLY A 89 -40.51 34.47 -15.32
CA GLY A 89 -41.54 33.79 -16.08
C GLY A 89 -41.04 32.75 -17.10
N GLU A 90 -39.72 32.52 -17.17
CA GLU A 90 -39.10 31.54 -18.07
C GLU A 90 -39.20 30.11 -17.47
N LEU A 91 -40.44 29.58 -17.50
CA LEU A 91 -40.77 28.28 -16.89
C LEU A 91 -39.92 27.10 -17.47
N ALA A 92 -39.75 27.12 -18.78
CA ALA A 92 -38.99 26.03 -19.48
C ALA A 92 -37.53 26.01 -19.04
N GLU A 93 -36.88 27.17 -18.94
CA GLU A 93 -35.49 27.33 -18.49
C GLU A 93 -35.33 26.96 -17.01
N GLY A 94 -36.24 27.46 -16.17
CA GLY A 94 -36.24 27.14 -14.75
C GLY A 94 -36.34 25.62 -14.48
N VAL A 95 -37.24 24.93 -15.18
CA VAL A 95 -37.41 23.48 -15.09
C VAL A 95 -36.18 22.77 -15.64
N ALA A 96 -35.58 23.23 -16.74
CA ALA A 96 -34.36 22.63 -17.30
C ALA A 96 -33.17 22.75 -16.36
N ILE A 97 -32.99 23.93 -15.72
CA ILE A 97 -31.91 24.11 -14.70
C ILE A 97 -32.12 23.16 -13.51
N VAL A 98 -33.34 23.02 -13.01
CA VAL A 98 -33.68 22.08 -11.93
C VAL A 98 -33.41 20.63 -12.36
N ALA A 99 -33.75 20.27 -13.60
CA ALA A 99 -33.49 18.91 -14.12
C ALA A 99 -31.97 18.62 -14.23
N VAL A 100 -31.17 19.57 -14.71
CA VAL A 100 -29.70 19.48 -14.75
C VAL A 100 -29.12 19.35 -13.34
N LEU A 101 -29.62 20.17 -12.38
CA LEU A 101 -29.20 20.11 -10.99
C LEU A 101 -29.51 18.73 -10.37
N ALA A 102 -30.71 18.20 -10.60
CA ALA A 102 -31.09 16.87 -10.13
C ALA A 102 -30.22 15.76 -10.73
N LEU A 103 -29.94 15.84 -12.05
CA LEU A 103 -29.12 14.86 -12.75
C LEU A 103 -27.67 14.90 -12.28
N ASN A 104 -27.10 16.09 -12.11
CA ASN A 104 -25.74 16.27 -11.60
C ASN A 104 -25.59 15.74 -10.17
N THR A 105 -26.56 16.07 -9.30
CA THR A 105 -26.63 15.55 -7.93
C THR A 105 -26.73 14.02 -7.93
N LEU A 106 -27.53 13.44 -8.84
CA LEU A 106 -27.65 11.97 -8.97
C LEU A 106 -26.35 11.31 -9.42
N ILE A 107 -25.68 11.87 -10.44
CA ILE A 107 -24.38 11.37 -10.92
C ILE A 107 -23.35 11.43 -9.79
N GLY A 108 -23.23 12.55 -9.09
CA GLY A 108 -22.35 12.72 -7.93
C GLY A 108 -22.63 11.69 -6.85
N PHE A 109 -23.89 11.55 -6.45
CA PHE A 109 -24.36 10.61 -5.45
C PHE A 109 -24.03 9.13 -5.80
N VAL A 110 -24.36 8.69 -7.02
CA VAL A 110 -24.10 7.32 -7.48
C VAL A 110 -22.61 7.03 -7.53
N THR A 111 -21.81 7.99 -7.99
CA THR A 111 -20.37 7.85 -8.10
C THR A 111 -19.71 7.77 -6.74
N GLU A 112 -20.10 8.63 -5.80
CA GLU A 112 -19.55 8.66 -4.44
C GLU A 112 -19.92 7.40 -3.65
N ILE A 113 -21.17 6.91 -3.77
CA ILE A 113 -21.57 5.63 -3.16
C ILE A 113 -20.76 4.46 -3.73
N ARG A 114 -20.55 4.40 -5.05
CA ARG A 114 -19.75 3.34 -5.66
C ARG A 114 -18.30 3.38 -5.19
N ALA A 115 -17.70 4.56 -5.13
CA ALA A 115 -16.35 4.74 -4.61
C ALA A 115 -16.25 4.30 -3.14
N ALA A 116 -17.16 4.76 -2.29
CA ALA A 116 -17.20 4.39 -0.87
C ALA A 116 -17.34 2.87 -0.65
N ARG A 117 -18.23 2.20 -1.38
CA ARG A 117 -18.40 0.73 -1.33
C ARG A 117 -17.17 -0.03 -1.81
N SER A 118 -16.51 0.46 -2.87
CA SER A 118 -15.28 -0.17 -3.37
C SER A 118 -14.15 -0.10 -2.35
N ILE A 119 -14.00 1.03 -1.67
CA ILE A 119 -13.00 1.22 -0.60
C ILE A 119 -13.33 0.32 0.60
N GLU A 120 -14.61 0.22 1.01
CA GLU A 120 -15.04 -0.64 2.11
C GLU A 120 -14.76 -2.12 1.81
N ALA A 121 -15.03 -2.58 0.59
CA ALA A 121 -14.74 -3.95 0.15
C ALA A 121 -13.23 -4.26 0.15
N LEU A 122 -12.38 -3.32 -0.25
CA LEU A 122 -10.93 -3.49 -0.22
C LEU A 122 -10.39 -3.58 1.22
N ARG A 123 -10.89 -2.76 2.12
CA ARG A 123 -10.51 -2.78 3.55
C ARG A 123 -10.90 -4.09 4.24
N ALA A 124 -11.96 -4.77 3.77
CA ALA A 124 -12.35 -6.06 4.30
C ALA A 124 -11.28 -7.15 4.11
N LEU A 125 -10.38 -7.01 3.14
CA LEU A 125 -9.26 -7.94 2.89
C LEU A 125 -8.12 -7.84 3.91
N GLY A 126 -7.99 -6.71 4.63
CA GLY A 126 -6.96 -6.45 5.64
C GLY A 126 -7.42 -6.67 7.09
N ARG A 127 -8.56 -7.33 7.31
CA ARG A 127 -9.12 -7.51 8.67
C ARG A 127 -8.20 -8.34 9.55
N THR A 128 -8.03 -7.89 10.79
CA THR A 128 -7.34 -8.63 11.83
C THR A 128 -8.13 -9.89 12.20
N SER A 129 -7.45 -11.00 12.40
CA SER A 129 -8.03 -12.25 12.88
C SER A 129 -7.57 -12.56 14.30
N ALA A 130 -8.31 -13.39 15.01
CA ALA A 130 -7.95 -13.85 16.33
C ALA A 130 -8.09 -15.39 16.42
N ARG A 131 -7.17 -16.03 17.15
CA ARG A 131 -7.22 -17.47 17.42
C ARG A 131 -8.04 -17.70 18.68
N VAL A 132 -9.17 -18.33 18.50
CA VAL A 132 -10.12 -18.63 19.60
C VAL A 132 -10.31 -20.12 19.80
N ARG A 133 -10.59 -20.51 21.04
CA ARG A 133 -11.04 -21.86 21.37
C ARG A 133 -12.55 -21.84 21.57
N ARG A 134 -13.28 -22.55 20.70
CA ARG A 134 -14.73 -22.80 20.80
C ARG A 134 -15.04 -24.28 20.57
N ASP A 135 -15.99 -24.83 21.32
CA ASP A 135 -16.36 -26.27 21.26
C ASP A 135 -15.14 -27.20 21.34
N GLY A 136 -14.13 -26.88 22.16
CA GLY A 136 -12.90 -27.65 22.30
C GLY A 136 -11.89 -27.54 21.15
N HIS A 137 -12.19 -26.76 20.11
CA HIS A 137 -11.36 -26.64 18.92
C HIS A 137 -10.81 -25.21 18.75
N THR A 138 -9.53 -25.12 18.40
CA THR A 138 -8.93 -23.84 18.04
C THR A 138 -9.29 -23.45 16.62
N ARG A 139 -9.85 -22.24 16.44
CA ARG A 139 -10.28 -21.67 15.16
C ARG A 139 -9.73 -20.26 15.01
N VAL A 140 -9.56 -19.83 13.76
CA VAL A 140 -9.22 -18.44 13.43
C VAL A 140 -10.51 -17.75 12.99
N LEU A 141 -10.87 -16.67 13.71
CA LEU A 141 -12.06 -15.86 13.41
C LEU A 141 -11.67 -14.41 13.15
N PRO A 142 -12.47 -13.67 12.35
CA PRO A 142 -12.31 -12.22 12.28
C PRO A 142 -12.43 -11.61 13.69
N ALA A 143 -11.54 -10.68 14.02
CA ALA A 143 -11.53 -10.03 15.33
C ALA A 143 -12.85 -9.32 15.67
N GLU A 144 -13.63 -8.92 14.66
CA GLU A 144 -14.96 -8.31 14.81
C GLU A 144 -16.01 -9.28 15.36
N ASP A 145 -15.78 -10.60 15.27
CA ASP A 145 -16.68 -11.66 15.68
C ASP A 145 -16.45 -12.14 17.11
N LEU A 146 -15.47 -11.55 17.80
CA LEU A 146 -15.19 -11.82 19.20
C LEU A 146 -16.31 -11.33 20.11
N VAL A 147 -16.64 -12.16 21.10
CA VAL A 147 -17.65 -11.86 22.11
C VAL A 147 -17.09 -12.07 23.52
N PRO A 148 -17.63 -11.41 24.55
CA PRO A 148 -17.28 -11.70 25.95
C PRO A 148 -17.46 -13.18 26.26
N GLY A 149 -16.42 -13.81 26.84
CA GLY A 149 -16.36 -15.24 27.13
C GLY A 149 -15.58 -16.06 26.09
N ASP A 150 -15.18 -15.51 24.94
CA ASP A 150 -14.26 -16.19 24.03
C ASP A 150 -12.90 -16.44 24.72
N MET A 151 -12.34 -17.62 24.50
CA MET A 151 -11.00 -17.99 24.97
C MET A 151 -10.00 -17.71 23.84
N LEU A 152 -9.13 -16.70 24.01
CA LEU A 152 -8.12 -16.33 23.02
C LEU A 152 -6.77 -16.92 23.35
N LEU A 153 -6.14 -17.52 22.34
CA LEU A 153 -4.74 -17.92 22.38
C LEU A 153 -3.91 -16.76 21.78
N VAL A 154 -2.93 -16.30 22.54
CA VAL A 154 -2.07 -15.19 22.14
C VAL A 154 -0.59 -15.60 22.22
N GLU A 155 0.21 -15.11 21.26
CA GLU A 155 1.65 -15.33 21.21
C GLU A 155 2.40 -14.09 20.72
N ALA A 156 3.72 -14.08 20.85
CA ALA A 156 4.53 -12.95 20.42
C ALA A 156 4.26 -12.56 18.96
N GLY A 157 3.96 -11.28 18.75
CA GLY A 157 3.57 -10.73 17.44
C GLY A 157 2.08 -10.55 17.22
N ASP A 158 1.23 -11.11 18.08
CA ASP A 158 -0.22 -10.92 17.99
C ASP A 158 -0.63 -9.52 18.49
N ALA A 159 -1.54 -8.89 17.75
CA ALA A 159 -2.25 -7.71 18.21
C ALA A 159 -3.47 -8.13 19.04
N ILE A 160 -3.62 -7.55 20.21
CA ILE A 160 -4.73 -7.84 21.11
C ILE A 160 -5.99 -7.17 20.59
N SER A 161 -6.95 -8.01 20.22
CA SER A 161 -8.17 -7.59 19.51
C SER A 161 -9.36 -7.27 20.44
N ALA A 162 -9.29 -7.64 21.72
CA ALA A 162 -10.31 -7.37 22.75
C ALA A 162 -9.63 -7.22 24.10
N ASP A 163 -10.32 -6.74 25.14
CA ASP A 163 -9.74 -6.76 26.50
C ASP A 163 -9.90 -8.17 27.09
N LEU A 164 -8.78 -8.73 27.51
CA LEU A 164 -8.66 -10.10 28.00
C LEU A 164 -8.25 -10.14 29.46
N ARG A 165 -8.86 -11.03 30.23
CA ARG A 165 -8.32 -11.48 31.52
C ARG A 165 -7.45 -12.70 31.28
N ILE A 166 -6.19 -12.64 31.68
CA ILE A 166 -5.22 -13.72 31.50
C ILE A 166 -5.59 -14.89 32.39
N VAL A 167 -5.64 -16.09 31.81
CA VAL A 167 -5.91 -17.37 32.46
C VAL A 167 -4.60 -18.14 32.61
N GLU A 168 -3.78 -18.17 31.56
CA GLU A 168 -2.47 -18.80 31.53
C GLU A 168 -1.45 -17.88 30.86
N ALA A 169 -0.22 -17.86 31.35
CA ALA A 169 0.86 -17.07 30.79
C ALA A 169 2.19 -17.83 30.86
N SER A 170 2.94 -17.82 29.76
CA SER A 170 4.31 -18.34 29.69
C SER A 170 5.24 -17.26 29.19
N ARG A 171 5.99 -16.61 30.12
CA ARG A 171 6.88 -15.47 29.83
C ARG A 171 6.21 -14.38 29.01
N LEU A 172 4.92 -14.14 29.24
CA LEU A 172 4.09 -13.23 28.46
C LEU A 172 4.44 -11.78 28.80
N ALA A 173 4.69 -10.95 27.79
CA ALA A 173 4.85 -9.51 27.95
C ALA A 173 4.14 -8.79 26.80
N ALA A 174 3.58 -7.60 27.09
CA ALA A 174 2.83 -6.79 26.13
C ALA A 174 3.36 -5.36 26.07
N ASP A 175 3.40 -4.80 24.87
CA ASP A 175 3.59 -3.38 24.63
C ASP A 175 2.25 -2.66 24.78
N GLU A 176 2.13 -1.86 25.81
CA GLU A 176 0.94 -1.07 26.14
C GLU A 176 1.10 0.42 25.87
N SER A 177 2.13 0.82 25.14
CA SER A 177 2.45 2.22 24.83
C SER A 177 1.29 2.99 24.19
N THR A 178 0.43 2.29 23.46
CA THR A 178 -0.78 2.86 22.82
C THR A 178 -1.78 3.38 23.87
N LEU A 179 -1.83 2.79 25.06
CA LEU A 179 -2.76 3.14 26.13
C LEU A 179 -2.09 3.94 27.25
N THR A 180 -0.85 3.59 27.59
CA THR A 180 -0.14 4.14 28.75
C THR A 180 0.82 5.26 28.39
N GLY A 181 1.27 5.32 27.13
CA GLY A 181 2.36 6.19 26.69
C GLY A 181 3.76 5.70 27.04
N GLU A 182 3.88 4.60 27.82
CA GLU A 182 5.16 4.03 28.26
C GLU A 182 5.69 3.04 27.23
N SER A 183 6.92 3.21 26.77
CA SER A 183 7.52 2.39 25.69
C SER A 183 8.13 1.07 26.15
N VAL A 184 8.13 0.78 27.45
CA VAL A 184 8.70 -0.46 28.01
C VAL A 184 7.60 -1.53 28.06
N PRO A 185 7.84 -2.74 27.50
CA PRO A 185 6.88 -3.83 27.60
C PRO A 185 6.63 -4.24 29.06
N VAL A 186 5.36 -4.50 29.38
CA VAL A 186 4.90 -4.90 30.72
C VAL A 186 4.79 -6.41 30.79
N ASP A 187 5.45 -7.02 31.78
CA ASP A 187 5.32 -8.45 32.07
C ASP A 187 3.90 -8.77 32.57
N LYS A 188 3.32 -9.82 32.05
CA LYS A 188 1.94 -10.23 32.30
C LYS A 188 1.86 -11.55 33.08
N SER A 189 0.92 -11.63 34.01
CA SER A 189 0.73 -12.75 34.91
C SER A 189 -0.76 -13.08 35.08
N PRO A 190 -1.17 -14.32 35.31
CA PRO A 190 -2.54 -14.65 35.70
C PRO A 190 -2.93 -14.19 37.12
N GLU A 191 -1.98 -13.77 37.95
CA GLU A 191 -2.25 -13.30 39.31
C GLU A 191 -3.10 -12.01 39.31
N PRO A 192 -4.11 -11.88 40.20
CA PRO A 192 -4.92 -10.67 40.30
C PRO A 192 -4.07 -9.44 40.62
N ALA A 193 -4.35 -8.32 39.97
CA ALA A 193 -3.76 -7.03 40.32
C ALA A 193 -4.55 -6.35 41.48
N ALA A 194 -3.98 -5.30 42.09
CA ALA A 194 -4.66 -4.53 43.11
C ALA A 194 -5.94 -3.88 42.57
N GLU A 195 -6.95 -3.72 43.41
CA GLU A 195 -8.28 -3.19 42.98
C GLU A 195 -8.17 -1.74 42.46
N ASP A 196 -7.27 -0.94 43.04
CA ASP A 196 -6.99 0.45 42.64
C ASP A 196 -5.85 0.59 41.58
N ALA A 197 -5.39 -0.53 41.01
CA ALA A 197 -4.30 -0.54 40.05
C ALA A 197 -4.64 0.31 38.81
N ARG A 198 -3.68 1.18 38.41
CA ARG A 198 -3.75 1.93 37.16
C ARG A 198 -3.64 0.99 35.98
N ILE A 199 -4.05 1.41 34.78
CA ILE A 199 -4.03 0.56 33.58
C ILE A 199 -2.67 -0.09 33.36
N ALA A 200 -1.57 0.66 33.48
CA ALA A 200 -0.20 0.16 33.34
C ALA A 200 0.22 -0.89 34.42
N GLU A 201 -0.46 -0.91 35.55
CA GLU A 201 -0.18 -1.81 36.67
C GLU A 201 -1.05 -3.08 36.67
N ARG A 202 -2.02 -3.15 35.74
CA ARG A 202 -2.94 -4.30 35.62
C ARG A 202 -2.26 -5.46 34.86
N THR A 203 -1.31 -6.10 35.54
CA THR A 203 -0.53 -7.21 34.96
C THR A 203 -1.36 -8.43 34.57
N SER A 204 -2.56 -8.58 35.13
CA SER A 204 -3.51 -9.68 34.87
C SER A 204 -4.36 -9.50 33.62
N MET A 205 -4.22 -8.38 32.91
CA MET A 205 -5.01 -8.02 31.76
C MET A 205 -4.15 -7.84 30.50
N LEU A 206 -4.75 -8.11 29.34
CA LEU A 206 -4.29 -7.65 28.04
C LEU A 206 -5.37 -6.75 27.44
N PHE A 207 -4.99 -5.65 26.83
CA PHE A 207 -5.92 -4.63 26.37
C PHE A 207 -5.98 -4.57 24.84
N LYS A 208 -7.17 -4.31 24.31
CA LYS A 208 -7.35 -4.08 22.87
C LYS A 208 -6.45 -2.94 22.37
N GLY A 209 -5.81 -3.17 21.21
CA GLY A 209 -4.92 -2.19 20.57
C GLY A 209 -3.49 -2.19 21.14
N THR A 210 -3.16 -3.12 22.03
CA THR A 210 -1.80 -3.43 22.48
C THR A 210 -1.24 -4.65 21.75
N ALA A 211 0.02 -4.98 21.97
CA ALA A 211 0.70 -6.03 21.23
C ALA A 211 1.48 -6.96 22.16
N VAL A 212 1.44 -8.26 21.89
CA VAL A 212 2.28 -9.24 22.57
C VAL A 212 3.71 -9.16 22.02
N THR A 213 4.68 -8.79 22.89
CA THR A 213 6.09 -8.67 22.50
C THR A 213 6.88 -9.95 22.75
N ARG A 214 6.48 -10.73 23.75
CA ARG A 214 7.19 -11.93 24.18
C ARG A 214 6.23 -12.94 24.81
N GLY A 215 6.57 -14.24 24.66
CA GLY A 215 5.86 -15.34 25.29
C GLY A 215 4.54 -15.70 24.64
N SER A 216 3.73 -16.46 25.36
CA SER A 216 2.40 -16.90 24.94
C SER A 216 1.46 -16.97 26.13
N GLY A 217 0.15 -16.98 25.87
CA GLY A 217 -0.85 -17.08 26.92
C GLY A 217 -2.23 -17.45 26.42
N LEU A 218 -3.11 -17.74 27.37
CA LEU A 218 -4.53 -17.95 27.17
C LEU A 218 -5.29 -16.91 27.99
N GLY A 219 -6.23 -16.21 27.37
CA GLY A 219 -7.05 -15.20 28.04
C GLY A 219 -8.52 -15.32 27.67
N VAL A 220 -9.40 -14.97 28.61
CA VAL A 220 -10.83 -14.87 28.35
C VAL A 220 -11.22 -13.43 28.03
N VAL A 221 -12.00 -13.22 26.99
CA VAL A 221 -12.53 -11.92 26.59
C VAL A 221 -13.49 -11.41 27.65
N VAL A 222 -13.19 -10.24 28.23
CA VAL A 222 -14.04 -9.57 29.23
C VAL A 222 -14.74 -8.33 28.69
N ALA A 223 -14.16 -7.68 27.67
CA ALA A 223 -14.79 -6.53 27.03
C ALA A 223 -14.49 -6.50 25.52
N THR A 224 -15.47 -6.02 24.76
CA THR A 224 -15.42 -5.90 23.29
C THR A 224 -15.89 -4.51 22.84
N GLY A 225 -15.40 -4.07 21.68
CA GLY A 225 -15.84 -2.85 21.01
C GLY A 225 -15.66 -1.56 21.84
N SER A 226 -16.71 -0.78 21.93
CA SER A 226 -16.71 0.48 22.68
C SER A 226 -16.59 0.30 24.21
N ARG A 227 -16.72 -0.93 24.70
CA ARG A 227 -16.60 -1.25 26.13
C ARG A 227 -15.16 -1.57 26.56
N THR A 228 -14.24 -1.75 25.61
CA THR A 228 -12.80 -1.90 25.89
C THR A 228 -12.20 -0.60 26.41
N GLU A 229 -11.04 -0.66 27.09
CA GLU A 229 -10.35 0.55 27.57
C GLU A 229 -10.00 1.49 26.40
N LEU A 230 -9.53 0.94 25.27
CA LEU A 230 -9.29 1.71 24.06
C LEU A 230 -10.60 2.31 23.50
N GLY A 231 -11.71 1.56 23.56
CA GLY A 231 -13.04 2.02 23.14
C GLY A 231 -13.54 3.19 23.96
N ARG A 232 -13.30 3.17 25.27
CA ARG A 232 -13.67 4.26 26.22
C ARG A 232 -12.88 5.53 25.93
N ILE A 233 -11.56 5.40 25.67
CA ILE A 233 -10.68 6.52 25.29
C ILE A 233 -11.12 7.08 23.93
N SER A 234 -11.40 6.21 22.96
CA SER A 234 -11.82 6.62 21.60
C SER A 234 -13.13 7.39 21.60
N HIS A 235 -14.08 7.06 22.48
CA HIS A 235 -15.35 7.79 22.62
C HIS A 235 -15.16 9.25 23.07
N LEU A 236 -14.08 9.55 23.80
CA LEU A 236 -13.71 10.92 24.18
C LEU A 236 -13.13 11.73 23.01
N VAL A 237 -12.65 11.06 21.94
CA VAL A 237 -12.00 11.66 20.76
C VAL A 237 -12.91 11.64 19.52
N GLU A 238 -14.15 11.17 19.62
CA GLU A 238 -15.11 10.88 18.52
C GLU A 238 -15.52 12.09 17.64
N LYS A 239 -14.87 13.26 17.78
CA LYS A 239 -15.09 14.45 16.96
C LYS A 239 -14.07 14.63 15.82
N ALA A 240 -13.20 13.69 15.60
CA ALA A 240 -12.27 13.78 14.46
C ALA A 240 -13.01 13.42 13.16
N GLU A 241 -13.21 14.40 12.30
CA GLU A 241 -13.70 14.23 10.94
C GLU A 241 -12.83 13.22 10.16
N PRO A 242 -13.40 12.44 9.21
CA PRO A 242 -12.61 11.56 8.37
C PRO A 242 -11.54 12.36 7.63
N GLU A 243 -10.28 11.98 7.78
CA GLU A 243 -9.16 12.65 7.13
C GLU A 243 -9.32 12.58 5.60
N SER A 244 -9.64 13.73 4.99
CA SER A 244 -9.59 13.90 3.54
C SER A 244 -8.14 13.73 3.03
N SER A 245 -7.98 13.14 1.85
CA SER A 245 -6.64 12.97 1.27
C SER A 245 -5.98 14.33 0.98
N PRO A 246 -4.62 14.42 0.99
CA PRO A 246 -3.93 15.67 0.63
C PRO A 246 -4.33 16.19 -0.75
N VAL A 247 -4.57 15.30 -1.73
CA VAL A 247 -5.07 15.67 -3.07
C VAL A 247 -6.46 16.29 -2.98
N GLU A 248 -7.38 15.69 -2.24
CA GLU A 248 -8.74 16.22 -2.07
C GLU A 248 -8.71 17.61 -1.42
N ARG A 249 -7.90 17.81 -0.39
CA ARG A 249 -7.71 19.12 0.26
C ARG A 249 -7.12 20.17 -0.69
N ARG A 250 -6.17 19.79 -1.55
CA ARG A 250 -5.59 20.69 -2.54
C ARG A 250 -6.56 21.02 -3.66
N LEU A 251 -7.37 20.05 -4.10
CA LEU A 251 -8.41 20.27 -5.10
C LEU A 251 -9.52 21.17 -4.55
N ALA A 252 -9.96 20.96 -3.32
CA ALA A 252 -10.94 21.83 -2.68
C ALA A 252 -10.45 23.27 -2.56
N ARG A 253 -9.16 23.49 -2.20
CA ARG A 253 -8.57 24.84 -2.21
C ARG A 253 -8.52 25.45 -3.61
N LEU A 254 -8.14 24.65 -4.62
CA LEU A 254 -8.10 25.08 -6.01
C LEU A 254 -9.49 25.51 -6.48
N SER A 255 -10.51 24.68 -6.24
CA SER A 255 -11.90 25.00 -6.56
C SER A 255 -12.36 26.27 -5.84
N GLY A 256 -12.05 26.43 -4.56
CA GLY A 256 -12.38 27.66 -3.82
C GLY A 256 -11.71 28.92 -4.40
N GLN A 257 -10.43 28.83 -4.81
CA GLN A 257 -9.74 29.95 -5.48
C GLN A 257 -10.37 30.29 -6.83
N LEU A 258 -10.77 29.27 -7.60
CA LEU A 258 -11.46 29.45 -8.88
C LEU A 258 -12.81 30.12 -8.70
N VAL A 259 -13.62 29.70 -7.72
CA VAL A 259 -14.92 30.34 -7.42
C VAL A 259 -14.77 31.85 -7.20
N TRP A 260 -13.79 32.26 -6.40
CA TRP A 260 -13.52 33.71 -6.18
C TRP A 260 -13.03 34.44 -7.42
N ALA A 261 -12.08 33.83 -8.18
CA ALA A 261 -11.56 34.44 -9.39
C ALA A 261 -12.64 34.61 -10.45
N VAL A 262 -13.50 33.60 -10.62
CA VAL A 262 -14.61 33.63 -11.58
C VAL A 262 -15.70 34.58 -11.09
N GLY A 263 -16.06 34.56 -9.82
CA GLY A 263 -17.03 35.53 -9.28
C GLY A 263 -16.61 36.99 -9.57
N LEU A 264 -15.33 37.32 -9.37
CA LEU A 264 -14.79 38.63 -9.70
C LEU A 264 -14.91 38.91 -11.21
N LEU A 265 -14.50 37.93 -12.05
CA LEU A 265 -14.57 38.10 -13.51
C LEU A 265 -16.01 38.26 -14.00
N THR A 266 -16.94 37.51 -13.45
CA THR A 266 -18.39 37.62 -13.73
C THR A 266 -18.92 39.00 -13.43
N VAL A 267 -18.57 39.57 -12.26
CA VAL A 267 -18.94 40.96 -11.91
C VAL A 267 -18.36 41.96 -12.88
N VAL A 268 -17.10 41.80 -13.28
CA VAL A 268 -16.45 42.71 -14.29
C VAL A 268 -17.15 42.60 -15.63
N ILE A 269 -17.45 41.41 -16.11
CA ILE A 269 -18.14 41.18 -17.40
C ILE A 269 -19.56 41.78 -17.36
N ALA A 270 -20.30 41.57 -16.28
CA ALA A 270 -21.61 42.14 -16.08
C ALA A 270 -21.57 43.71 -16.10
N ALA A 271 -20.61 44.30 -15.39
CA ALA A 271 -20.43 45.74 -15.39
C ALA A 271 -20.10 46.30 -16.79
N VAL A 272 -19.25 45.60 -17.56
CA VAL A 272 -18.91 45.97 -18.94
C VAL A 272 -20.14 45.88 -19.86
N GLY A 273 -20.92 44.77 -19.76
CA GLY A 273 -22.15 44.61 -20.54
C GLY A 273 -23.19 45.68 -20.26
N MET A 274 -23.44 45.99 -18.99
CA MET A 274 -24.35 47.07 -18.57
C MET A 274 -23.85 48.45 -19.04
N ALA A 275 -22.53 48.72 -18.93
CA ALA A 275 -21.92 49.97 -19.37
C ALA A 275 -22.06 50.19 -20.89
N LYS A 276 -22.16 49.09 -21.69
CA LYS A 276 -22.42 49.12 -23.14
C LYS A 276 -23.89 49.22 -23.50
N GLY A 277 -24.80 49.28 -22.54
CA GLY A 277 -26.23 49.39 -22.77
C GLY A 277 -26.91 48.10 -23.26
N GLN A 278 -26.30 46.94 -22.99
CA GLN A 278 -26.93 45.64 -23.25
C GLN A 278 -28.10 45.41 -22.29
N ASP A 279 -29.03 44.53 -22.69
CA ASP A 279 -30.17 44.17 -21.86
C ASP A 279 -29.73 43.63 -20.51
N ALA A 280 -30.20 44.23 -19.43
CA ALA A 280 -29.77 43.88 -18.08
C ALA A 280 -30.07 42.43 -17.70
N PHE A 281 -31.20 41.89 -18.20
CA PHE A 281 -31.59 40.51 -17.98
C PHE A 281 -30.60 39.54 -18.64
N LEU A 282 -30.33 39.76 -19.94
CA LEU A 282 -29.41 38.94 -20.73
C LEU A 282 -28.00 38.98 -20.13
N VAL A 283 -27.53 40.15 -19.63
CA VAL A 283 -26.23 40.28 -19.00
C VAL A 283 -26.15 39.52 -17.67
N VAL A 284 -27.20 39.61 -16.82
CA VAL A 284 -27.27 38.91 -15.55
C VAL A 284 -27.32 37.40 -15.77
N GLU A 285 -28.17 36.94 -16.64
CA GLU A 285 -28.33 35.53 -16.98
C GLU A 285 -27.05 34.94 -17.54
N SER A 286 -26.43 35.58 -18.53
CA SER A 286 -25.15 35.15 -19.11
C SER A 286 -24.02 35.17 -18.07
N SER A 287 -24.04 36.14 -17.15
CA SER A 287 -23.05 36.23 -16.07
C SER A 287 -23.18 35.10 -15.05
N ILE A 288 -24.41 34.70 -14.71
CA ILE A 288 -24.66 33.54 -13.84
C ILE A 288 -24.23 32.26 -14.52
N ALA A 289 -24.58 32.09 -15.81
CA ALA A 289 -24.16 30.92 -16.60
C ALA A 289 -22.64 30.82 -16.68
N LEU A 290 -21.96 31.96 -16.88
CA LEU A 290 -20.49 32.03 -16.87
C LEU A 290 -19.89 31.64 -15.52
N ALA A 291 -20.51 32.07 -14.42
CA ALA A 291 -20.06 31.70 -13.07
C ALA A 291 -20.17 30.20 -12.81
N VAL A 292 -21.24 29.58 -13.34
CA VAL A 292 -21.43 28.13 -13.24
C VAL A 292 -20.47 27.38 -14.16
N ALA A 293 -20.32 27.83 -15.42
CA ALA A 293 -19.41 27.20 -16.40
C ALA A 293 -17.96 27.11 -15.93
N ALA A 294 -17.50 28.12 -15.23
CA ALA A 294 -16.10 28.22 -14.85
C ALA A 294 -15.70 27.38 -13.62
N ILE A 295 -16.65 26.71 -12.97
CA ILE A 295 -16.39 25.88 -11.78
C ILE A 295 -16.31 24.41 -12.22
N PRO A 296 -15.14 23.75 -12.11
CA PRO A 296 -15.01 22.34 -12.50
C PRO A 296 -15.64 21.41 -11.46
N GLU A 297 -16.95 21.21 -11.51
CA GLU A 297 -17.73 20.41 -10.57
C GLU A 297 -17.28 18.94 -10.51
N GLY A 298 -16.90 18.38 -11.66
CA GLY A 298 -16.46 16.99 -11.79
C GLY A 298 -15.12 16.69 -11.13
N LEU A 299 -14.30 17.69 -10.81
CA LEU A 299 -12.90 17.48 -10.41
C LEU A 299 -12.71 16.70 -9.10
N PRO A 300 -13.42 16.97 -7.98
CA PRO A 300 -13.33 16.16 -6.77
C PRO A 300 -13.81 14.73 -7.01
N ILE A 301 -14.89 14.54 -7.75
CA ILE A 301 -15.47 13.23 -8.06
C ILE A 301 -14.49 12.40 -8.91
N VAL A 302 -13.90 13.02 -9.93
CA VAL A 302 -12.87 12.41 -10.78
C VAL A 302 -11.65 11.97 -9.96
N ALA A 303 -11.20 12.79 -9.01
CA ALA A 303 -10.07 12.46 -8.16
C ALA A 303 -10.38 11.26 -7.24
N THR A 304 -11.53 11.27 -6.58
CA THR A 304 -11.95 10.15 -5.72
C THR A 304 -12.09 8.85 -6.52
N LEU A 305 -12.66 8.91 -7.72
CA LEU A 305 -12.77 7.75 -8.61
C LEU A 305 -11.38 7.24 -9.06
N ALA A 306 -10.47 8.15 -9.43
CA ALA A 306 -9.10 7.81 -9.81
C ALA A 306 -8.36 7.10 -8.66
N LEU A 307 -8.48 7.62 -7.43
CA LEU A 307 -7.90 7.03 -6.23
C LEU A 307 -8.49 5.65 -5.94
N ALA A 308 -9.82 5.52 -5.96
CA ALA A 308 -10.51 4.24 -5.71
C ALA A 308 -10.14 3.18 -6.77
N ARG A 309 -10.10 3.56 -8.05
CA ARG A 309 -9.67 2.68 -9.14
C ARG A 309 -8.21 2.26 -9.01
N GLY A 310 -7.36 3.21 -8.62
CA GLY A 310 -5.94 2.94 -8.40
C GLY A 310 -5.70 1.97 -7.25
N MET A 311 -6.36 2.16 -6.12
CA MET A 311 -6.31 1.21 -4.99
C MET A 311 -6.76 -0.19 -5.41
N TRP A 312 -7.84 -0.30 -6.19
CA TRP A 312 -8.30 -1.58 -6.70
C TRP A 312 -7.27 -2.25 -7.63
N ARG A 313 -6.59 -1.49 -8.51
CA ARG A 313 -5.49 -2.03 -9.33
C ARG A 313 -4.30 -2.47 -8.48
N MET A 314 -3.93 -1.70 -7.46
CA MET A 314 -2.85 -2.06 -6.52
C MET A 314 -3.19 -3.34 -5.76
N ALA A 315 -4.41 -3.48 -5.25
CA ALA A 315 -4.87 -4.68 -4.55
C ALA A 315 -4.83 -5.93 -5.45
N ARG A 316 -5.21 -5.79 -6.73
CA ARG A 316 -5.05 -6.88 -7.73
C ARG A 316 -3.60 -7.25 -8.02
N GLN A 317 -2.67 -6.38 -7.71
CA GLN A 317 -1.22 -6.58 -7.81
C GLN A 317 -0.59 -6.89 -6.44
N ASN A 318 -1.39 -7.38 -5.49
CA ASN A 318 -0.98 -7.77 -4.14
C ASN A 318 -0.54 -6.62 -3.23
N ALA A 319 -0.80 -5.35 -3.58
CA ALA A 319 -0.55 -4.19 -2.72
C ALA A 319 -1.88 -3.67 -2.14
N LEU A 320 -2.19 -4.03 -0.90
CA LEU A 320 -3.39 -3.57 -0.21
C LEU A 320 -3.11 -2.26 0.54
N LEU A 321 -3.87 -1.21 0.26
CA LEU A 321 -3.75 0.08 0.93
C LEU A 321 -4.86 0.28 1.96
N GLU A 322 -4.46 0.70 3.16
CA GLU A 322 -5.37 1.02 4.27
C GLU A 322 -5.92 2.45 4.22
N ARG A 323 -5.19 3.38 3.56
CA ARG A 323 -5.51 4.80 3.51
C ARG A 323 -5.41 5.37 2.10
N LEU A 324 -6.39 6.18 1.68
CA LEU A 324 -6.37 6.91 0.39
C LEU A 324 -5.16 7.83 0.26
N SER A 325 -4.75 8.47 1.35
CA SER A 325 -3.59 9.38 1.38
C SER A 325 -2.29 8.68 1.00
N ALA A 326 -2.15 7.40 1.28
CA ALA A 326 -0.95 6.61 0.96
C ALA A 326 -0.71 6.49 -0.56
N VAL A 327 -1.77 6.50 -1.38
CA VAL A 327 -1.65 6.45 -2.85
C VAL A 327 -0.81 7.61 -3.39
N GLU A 328 -1.10 8.83 -2.90
CA GLU A 328 -0.38 10.03 -3.33
C GLU A 328 1.07 9.99 -2.88
N THR A 329 1.29 9.62 -1.63
CA THR A 329 2.61 9.58 -0.99
C THR A 329 3.51 8.54 -1.65
N LEU A 330 2.96 7.35 -2.03
CA LEU A 330 3.65 6.32 -2.81
C LEU A 330 4.25 6.89 -4.10
N GLY A 331 3.46 7.65 -4.85
CA GLY A 331 3.93 8.26 -6.10
C GLY A 331 5.04 9.29 -5.91
N ALA A 332 5.22 9.85 -4.71
CA ALA A 332 6.22 10.83 -4.34
C ALA A 332 7.41 10.23 -3.56
N THR A 333 7.43 8.91 -3.31
CA THR A 333 8.50 8.22 -2.56
C THR A 333 9.86 8.48 -3.19
N THR A 334 10.82 8.93 -2.36
CA THR A 334 12.22 9.20 -2.75
C THR A 334 13.17 8.14 -2.19
N VAL A 335 12.84 7.56 -1.04
CA VAL A 335 13.67 6.56 -0.36
C VAL A 335 12.79 5.38 0.11
N ILE A 336 13.26 4.18 -0.14
CA ILE A 336 12.70 2.95 0.43
C ILE A 336 13.72 2.40 1.41
N LEU A 337 13.38 2.41 2.70
CA LEU A 337 14.11 1.71 3.76
C LEU A 337 13.54 0.31 3.85
N THR A 338 14.35 -0.71 3.63
CA THR A 338 13.85 -2.08 3.56
C THR A 338 14.58 -3.00 4.53
N ASP A 339 13.81 -3.79 5.27
CA ASP A 339 14.40 -4.88 6.02
C ASP A 339 14.95 -5.95 5.05
N LYS A 340 15.96 -6.68 5.49
CA LYS A 340 16.60 -7.75 4.71
C LYS A 340 15.72 -8.99 4.66
N THR A 341 15.39 -9.51 5.86
CA THR A 341 14.83 -10.86 6.04
C THR A 341 13.38 -10.93 5.57
N GLY A 342 13.07 -11.90 4.72
CA GLY A 342 11.71 -12.10 4.22
C GLY A 342 11.21 -11.07 3.20
N THR A 343 11.89 -9.94 3.05
CA THR A 343 11.58 -8.88 2.07
C THR A 343 12.51 -8.97 0.86
N LEU A 344 13.82 -8.83 1.08
CA LEU A 344 14.85 -8.95 0.04
C LEU A 344 15.31 -10.39 -0.15
N THR A 345 15.16 -11.21 0.89
CA THR A 345 15.54 -12.63 0.92
C THR A 345 14.30 -13.51 1.03
N GLU A 346 14.47 -14.81 0.78
CA GLU A 346 13.38 -15.78 0.81
C GLU A 346 12.96 -16.17 2.23
N ASN A 347 13.69 -15.73 3.26
CA ASN A 347 13.53 -16.14 4.67
C ASN A 347 13.53 -17.66 4.84
N ARG A 348 14.40 -18.34 4.11
CA ARG A 348 14.68 -19.75 4.27
C ARG A 348 16.19 -19.97 4.21
N MET A 349 16.69 -20.80 5.09
CA MET A 349 18.09 -21.18 4.99
C MET A 349 18.29 -22.12 3.80
N ALA A 350 19.42 -21.97 3.12
CA ALA A 350 19.84 -22.86 2.04
C ALA A 350 21.36 -23.10 2.14
N VAL A 351 21.78 -24.32 1.83
CA VAL A 351 23.21 -24.64 1.68
C VAL A 351 23.68 -23.99 0.39
N ARG A 352 24.72 -23.16 0.48
CA ARG A 352 25.33 -22.47 -0.66
C ARG A 352 26.64 -23.09 -1.07
N ARG A 353 27.50 -23.42 -0.09
CA ARG A 353 28.84 -23.95 -0.30
C ARG A 353 29.11 -25.10 0.66
N LEU A 354 29.81 -26.08 0.17
CA LEU A 354 30.38 -27.18 0.92
C LEU A 354 31.89 -27.15 0.76
N TRP A 355 32.64 -27.39 1.82
CA TRP A 355 34.10 -27.43 1.77
C TRP A 355 34.61 -28.68 2.48
N VAL A 356 35.27 -29.54 1.72
CA VAL A 356 35.95 -30.73 2.18
C VAL A 356 37.46 -30.60 1.90
N GLU A 357 38.24 -31.57 2.26
CA GLU A 357 39.71 -31.51 2.07
C GLU A 357 40.07 -31.43 0.59
N SER A 358 39.39 -32.16 -0.30
CA SER A 358 39.59 -32.12 -1.76
C SER A 358 39.25 -30.76 -2.41
N GLY A 359 38.48 -29.90 -1.73
CA GLY A 359 38.17 -28.56 -2.24
C GLY A 359 36.82 -28.02 -1.82
N GLU A 360 36.48 -26.84 -2.40
CA GLU A 360 35.20 -26.15 -2.26
C GLU A 360 34.24 -26.57 -3.38
N VAL A 361 33.00 -26.81 -3.02
CA VAL A 361 31.91 -27.16 -3.94
C VAL A 361 30.74 -26.21 -3.76
N GLU A 362 30.34 -25.56 -4.83
CA GLU A 362 29.07 -24.82 -4.84
C GLU A 362 27.89 -25.79 -4.98
N LYS A 363 26.72 -25.41 -4.44
CA LYS A 363 25.50 -26.23 -4.49
C LYS A 363 25.14 -26.73 -5.89
N ALA A 364 25.39 -25.96 -6.92
CA ALA A 364 25.13 -26.32 -8.31
C ALA A 364 26.00 -27.50 -8.83
N GLY A 365 27.15 -27.76 -8.20
CA GLY A 365 28.06 -28.86 -8.56
C GLY A 365 27.87 -30.12 -7.71
N VAL A 366 26.98 -30.14 -6.74
CA VAL A 366 26.81 -31.29 -5.84
C VAL A 366 26.33 -32.54 -6.58
N GLU A 367 25.55 -32.40 -7.63
CA GLU A 367 25.05 -33.50 -8.45
C GLU A 367 26.19 -34.12 -9.33
N GLU A 368 27.13 -33.31 -9.79
CA GLU A 368 28.26 -33.72 -10.62
C GLU A 368 29.36 -34.42 -9.82
N LEU A 369 29.46 -34.10 -8.52
CA LEU A 369 30.49 -34.63 -7.62
C LEU A 369 30.01 -35.77 -6.70
N ALA A 370 28.89 -36.41 -7.06
CA ALA A 370 28.35 -37.57 -6.32
C ALA A 370 29.34 -38.74 -6.15
N GLY A 371 30.46 -38.74 -6.87
CA GLY A 371 31.54 -39.70 -6.76
C GLY A 371 32.64 -39.38 -5.71
N ASP A 372 32.68 -38.16 -5.17
CA ASP A 372 33.68 -37.80 -4.15
C ASP A 372 33.31 -38.38 -2.78
N ALA A 373 34.14 -39.25 -2.26
CA ALA A 373 33.92 -39.95 -0.99
C ALA A 373 33.92 -39.00 0.21
N LEU A 374 34.69 -37.91 0.18
CA LEU A 374 34.75 -36.90 1.23
C LEU A 374 33.46 -36.09 1.27
N LEU A 375 32.99 -35.67 0.10
CA LEU A 375 31.74 -34.94 -0.03
C LEU A 375 30.54 -35.83 0.40
N GLN A 376 30.51 -37.10 -0.01
CA GLN A 376 29.48 -38.03 0.44
C GLN A 376 29.51 -38.20 1.94
N ARG A 377 30.68 -38.26 2.58
CA ARG A 377 30.78 -38.35 4.02
C ARG A 377 30.24 -37.12 4.72
N LEU A 378 30.51 -35.91 4.17
CA LEU A 378 29.96 -34.67 4.68
C LEU A 378 28.44 -34.65 4.55
N LEU A 379 27.91 -35.00 3.35
CA LEU A 379 26.47 -35.08 3.10
C LEU A 379 25.76 -36.09 4.04
N HIS A 380 26.33 -37.28 4.22
CA HIS A 380 25.80 -38.29 5.16
C HIS A 380 25.79 -37.75 6.60
N THR A 381 26.88 -37.09 7.04
CA THR A 381 26.97 -36.56 8.41
C THR A 381 25.93 -35.49 8.66
N MET A 382 25.75 -34.54 7.73
CA MET A 382 24.77 -33.46 7.93
C MET A 382 23.30 -33.94 7.83
N VAL A 383 23.03 -35.02 7.07
CA VAL A 383 21.68 -35.60 6.96
C VAL A 383 21.36 -36.48 8.18
N LEU A 384 22.34 -37.23 8.69
CA LEU A 384 22.17 -38.09 9.86
C LEU A 384 22.07 -37.26 11.16
N CYS A 385 22.95 -36.26 11.35
CA CYS A 385 22.90 -35.33 12.48
C CYS A 385 21.81 -34.27 12.28
N ASN A 386 20.55 -34.68 12.41
CA ASN A 386 19.42 -33.81 12.07
C ASN A 386 18.12 -34.28 12.77
N GLU A 387 17.31 -33.34 13.25
CA GLU A 387 16.00 -33.60 13.87
C GLU A 387 14.82 -33.13 13.02
N ALA A 388 15.08 -32.33 12.00
CA ALA A 388 14.05 -31.82 11.09
C ALA A 388 13.46 -32.95 10.23
N SER A 389 12.30 -32.68 9.64
CA SER A 389 11.66 -33.54 8.64
C SER A 389 11.23 -32.76 7.40
N LEU A 390 11.45 -33.35 6.24
CA LEU A 390 10.93 -32.81 4.98
C LEU A 390 9.50 -33.29 4.77
N GLY A 391 8.56 -32.34 4.65
CA GLY A 391 7.19 -32.65 4.27
C GLY A 391 7.09 -33.15 2.85
N HIS A 392 6.05 -33.99 2.57
CA HIS A 392 5.73 -34.54 1.27
C HIS A 392 4.29 -34.16 0.88
N GLY A 393 4.03 -33.95 -0.42
CA GLY A 393 2.66 -33.77 -0.91
C GLY A 393 1.90 -32.55 -0.39
N GLY A 394 2.59 -31.42 -0.12
CA GLY A 394 1.96 -30.20 0.38
C GLY A 394 2.00 -30.01 1.90
N VAL A 395 2.57 -30.97 2.63
CA VAL A 395 2.82 -30.84 4.06
C VAL A 395 4.07 -29.94 4.27
N ALA A 396 3.99 -28.98 5.20
CA ALA A 396 5.11 -28.12 5.55
C ALA A 396 6.30 -28.90 6.13
N HIS A 397 7.52 -28.40 5.90
CA HIS A 397 8.71 -28.89 6.58
C HIS A 397 8.62 -28.58 8.08
N SER A 398 9.17 -29.49 8.93
CA SER A 398 9.18 -29.30 10.38
C SER A 398 10.60 -29.38 10.91
N GLY A 399 10.93 -28.50 11.86
CA GLY A 399 12.25 -28.41 12.52
C GLY A 399 12.96 -27.09 12.29
N ASP A 400 14.20 -27.00 12.76
CA ASP A 400 15.06 -25.81 12.58
C ASP A 400 15.32 -25.53 11.11
N PRO A 401 15.26 -24.27 10.65
CA PRO A 401 15.45 -23.90 9.25
C PRO A 401 16.82 -24.31 8.65
N MET A 402 17.90 -24.29 9.48
CA MET A 402 19.21 -24.76 9.01
C MET A 402 19.20 -26.28 8.84
N GLU A 403 18.56 -27.01 9.74
CA GLU A 403 18.43 -28.46 9.63
C GLU A 403 17.61 -28.86 8.41
N VAL A 404 16.51 -28.14 8.11
CA VAL A 404 15.74 -28.34 6.89
C VAL A 404 16.60 -28.09 5.66
N ALA A 405 17.45 -27.05 5.65
CA ALA A 405 18.36 -26.74 4.55
C ALA A 405 19.38 -27.87 4.29
N LEU A 406 19.93 -28.45 5.36
CA LEU A 406 20.83 -29.59 5.28
C LEU A 406 20.17 -30.81 4.65
N LEU A 407 18.92 -31.13 5.07
CA LEU A 407 18.14 -32.23 4.48
C LEU A 407 17.78 -31.98 3.01
N GLN A 408 17.45 -30.74 2.65
CA GLN A 408 17.18 -30.38 1.26
C GLN A 408 18.42 -30.53 0.38
N ALA A 409 19.59 -30.13 0.88
CA ALA A 409 20.86 -30.31 0.16
C ALA A 409 21.21 -31.81 0.00
N GLY A 410 21.04 -32.60 1.05
CA GLY A 410 21.21 -34.05 0.97
C GLY A 410 20.26 -34.70 -0.05
N ARG A 411 19.00 -34.30 -0.07
CA ARG A 411 17.99 -34.80 -1.03
C ARG A 411 18.34 -34.43 -2.47
N ALA A 412 18.84 -33.21 -2.72
CA ALA A 412 19.32 -32.78 -4.03
C ALA A 412 20.50 -33.64 -4.50
N ALA A 413 21.36 -34.08 -3.58
CA ALA A 413 22.45 -35.04 -3.84
C ALA A 413 21.98 -36.50 -3.93
N GLY A 414 20.69 -36.80 -3.98
CA GLY A 414 20.16 -38.15 -4.09
C GLY A 414 20.06 -38.91 -2.76
N LEU A 415 20.34 -38.28 -1.60
CA LEU A 415 20.26 -38.94 -0.28
C LEU A 415 18.85 -38.84 0.30
N ASN A 416 18.28 -40.00 0.61
CA ASN A 416 17.03 -40.08 1.35
C ASN A 416 17.32 -40.41 2.82
N ARG A 417 16.97 -39.48 3.74
CA ARG A 417 17.19 -39.70 5.17
C ARG A 417 16.53 -40.99 5.68
N GLY A 418 15.33 -41.29 5.23
CA GLY A 418 14.63 -42.51 5.64
C GLY A 418 15.34 -43.80 5.23
N GLU A 419 16.02 -43.79 4.08
CA GLU A 419 16.86 -44.93 3.62
C GLU A 419 18.18 -44.99 4.38
N LEU A 420 18.82 -43.86 4.64
CA LEU A 420 20.02 -43.79 5.46
C LEU A 420 19.77 -44.30 6.88
N LEU A 421 18.65 -43.96 7.50
CA LEU A 421 18.27 -44.41 8.84
C LEU A 421 17.95 -45.93 8.90
N ARG A 422 17.62 -46.60 7.79
CA ARG A 422 17.52 -48.06 7.74
C ARG A 422 18.87 -48.72 7.82
N GLY A 423 19.91 -48.12 7.24
CA GLY A 423 21.29 -48.59 7.32
C GLY A 423 22.05 -48.08 8.57
N PHE A 424 21.59 -46.98 9.16
CA PHE A 424 22.15 -46.34 10.33
C PHE A 424 21.05 -46.00 11.35
N PRO A 425 20.47 -47.00 12.06
CA PRO A 425 19.42 -46.72 13.05
C PRO A 425 19.90 -45.80 14.15
N ILE A 426 19.07 -44.85 14.56
CA ILE A 426 19.39 -43.89 15.66
C ILE A 426 19.30 -44.69 16.98
N VAL A 427 20.34 -44.58 17.79
CA VAL A 427 20.42 -45.16 19.14
C VAL A 427 20.30 -44.07 20.20
N ALA A 428 20.97 -42.92 20.00
CA ALA A 428 20.91 -41.82 20.95
C ALA A 428 20.97 -40.46 20.22
N LYS A 429 20.47 -39.43 20.88
CA LYS A 429 20.51 -38.06 20.41
C LYS A 429 20.99 -37.14 21.52
N HIS A 430 21.91 -36.28 21.17
CA HIS A 430 22.38 -35.16 21.98
C HIS A 430 21.94 -33.89 21.27
N ALA A 431 20.85 -33.27 21.76
CA ALA A 431 20.31 -32.06 21.20
C ALA A 431 21.35 -30.91 21.21
N PHE A 432 21.10 -29.89 20.42
CA PHE A 432 21.99 -28.72 20.39
C PHE A 432 22.06 -28.08 21.78
N ASP A 433 23.27 -27.95 22.27
CA ASP A 433 23.57 -27.30 23.55
C ASP A 433 24.26 -25.94 23.34
N ASN A 434 23.79 -24.94 24.10
CA ASN A 434 24.30 -23.59 24.00
C ASN A 434 25.69 -23.37 24.60
N GLU A 435 26.16 -24.27 25.45
CA GLU A 435 27.48 -24.19 26.06
C GLU A 435 28.54 -24.80 25.13
N SER A 436 28.35 -26.04 24.71
CA SER A 436 29.22 -26.71 23.74
C SER A 436 29.11 -26.21 22.29
N LYS A 437 27.99 -25.57 21.95
CA LYS A 437 27.64 -25.13 20.56
C LYS A 437 27.64 -26.28 19.53
N MET A 438 27.38 -27.48 19.97
CA MET A 438 27.39 -28.71 19.17
C MET A 438 26.12 -29.52 19.37
N MET A 439 25.83 -30.38 18.41
CA MET A 439 24.78 -31.38 18.40
C MET A 439 25.34 -32.69 17.88
N ALA A 440 24.89 -33.83 18.41
CA ALA A 440 25.31 -35.14 17.94
C ALA A 440 24.12 -36.12 17.83
N THR A 441 24.19 -37.02 16.86
CA THR A 441 23.31 -38.18 16.78
C THR A 441 24.17 -39.45 16.71
N VAL A 442 23.77 -40.49 17.43
CA VAL A 442 24.48 -41.76 17.52
C VAL A 442 23.69 -42.82 16.74
N HIS A 443 24.35 -43.49 15.84
CA HIS A 443 23.76 -44.45 14.94
C HIS A 443 24.46 -45.81 15.04
N GLN A 444 23.71 -46.89 15.00
CA GLN A 444 24.28 -48.26 14.98
C GLN A 444 24.81 -48.56 13.57
N ARG A 445 26.03 -49.09 13.49
CA ARG A 445 26.70 -49.53 12.25
C ARG A 445 27.37 -50.88 12.44
N GLY A 446 26.64 -51.96 12.26
CA GLY A 446 27.12 -53.29 12.65
C GLY A 446 27.37 -53.36 14.14
N ASP A 447 28.58 -53.78 14.55
CA ASP A 447 28.98 -53.86 15.97
C ASP A 447 29.57 -52.56 16.55
N ALA A 448 29.64 -51.49 15.74
CA ALA A 448 30.12 -50.17 16.14
C ALA A 448 29.02 -49.11 16.13
N TYR A 449 29.34 -47.98 16.77
CA TYR A 449 28.45 -46.83 16.83
C TYR A 449 29.07 -45.65 16.08
N PHE A 450 28.33 -45.11 15.12
CA PHE A 450 28.70 -43.96 14.33
C PHE A 450 28.09 -42.69 14.94
N TYR A 451 28.94 -41.79 15.35
CA TYR A 451 28.55 -40.46 15.84
C TYR A 451 28.63 -39.47 14.69
N ALA A 452 27.51 -38.84 14.36
CA ALA A 452 27.44 -37.71 13.46
C ALA A 452 27.32 -36.44 14.28
N VAL A 453 28.26 -35.52 14.14
CA VAL A 453 28.37 -34.31 14.94
C VAL A 453 28.33 -33.10 14.01
N LYS A 454 27.59 -32.04 14.39
CA LYS A 454 27.63 -30.73 13.76
C LYS A 454 27.62 -29.63 14.81
N GLY A 455 28.15 -28.45 14.44
CA GLY A 455 28.16 -27.32 15.38
C GLY A 455 28.92 -26.11 14.87
N ALA A 456 29.16 -25.16 15.78
CA ALA A 456 29.98 -23.99 15.50
C ALA A 456 31.39 -24.43 15.13
N PRO A 457 31.96 -23.91 14.02
CA PRO A 457 33.22 -24.43 13.47
C PRO A 457 34.37 -24.40 14.46
N GLU A 458 34.49 -23.35 15.24
CA GLU A 458 35.55 -23.19 16.25
C GLU A 458 35.45 -24.23 17.35
N HIS A 459 34.27 -24.65 17.79
CA HIS A 459 34.04 -25.66 18.83
C HIS A 459 34.28 -27.07 18.28
N VAL A 460 33.74 -27.34 17.06
CA VAL A 460 33.91 -28.65 16.43
C VAL A 460 35.39 -28.93 16.13
N ILE A 461 36.14 -27.96 15.53
CA ILE A 461 37.56 -28.10 15.22
C ILE A 461 38.39 -28.30 16.50
N ALA A 462 38.05 -27.61 17.60
CA ALA A 462 38.70 -27.77 18.87
C ALA A 462 38.55 -29.18 19.46
N ALA A 463 37.36 -29.80 19.25
CA ALA A 463 37.04 -31.15 19.68
C ALA A 463 37.60 -32.26 18.77
N CYS A 464 38.13 -31.90 17.59
CA CYS A 464 38.74 -32.88 16.66
C CYS A 464 40.20 -33.16 16.94
N THR A 465 40.58 -34.46 16.87
CA THR A 465 41.96 -34.94 16.94
C THR A 465 42.48 -35.30 15.54
N GLY A 466 41.59 -35.60 14.62
CA GLY A 466 41.90 -35.97 13.23
C GLY A 466 41.07 -35.24 12.19
N ILE A 467 41.44 -35.40 10.95
CA ILE A 467 40.74 -34.88 9.76
C ILE A 467 40.64 -36.02 8.72
N LEU A 468 39.49 -36.04 8.02
CA LEU A 468 39.26 -36.96 6.92
C LEU A 468 39.86 -36.39 5.65
N THR A 469 40.78 -37.12 5.03
CA THR A 469 41.43 -36.78 3.73
C THR A 469 41.17 -37.87 2.69
N GLU A 470 41.57 -37.65 1.43
CA GLU A 470 41.44 -38.64 0.38
C GLU A 470 42.24 -39.94 0.71
N ASN A 471 43.31 -39.85 1.49
CA ASN A 471 44.11 -40.96 1.91
C ASN A 471 43.64 -41.63 3.24
N GLY A 472 42.50 -41.23 3.74
CA GLY A 472 41.92 -41.71 5.01
C GLY A 472 42.07 -40.69 6.15
N GLU A 473 41.93 -41.16 7.39
CA GLU A 473 41.98 -40.31 8.57
C GLU A 473 43.46 -39.96 8.92
N THR A 474 43.74 -38.67 9.07
CA THR A 474 45.05 -38.15 9.46
C THR A 474 44.95 -37.21 10.68
N THR A 475 46.04 -36.97 11.38
CA THR A 475 46.06 -36.09 12.56
C THR A 475 45.76 -34.65 12.15
N LEU A 476 44.87 -33.97 12.88
CA LEU A 476 44.58 -32.56 12.66
C LEU A 476 45.63 -31.73 13.41
N ASP A 477 46.74 -31.40 12.77
CA ASP A 477 47.82 -30.61 13.30
C ASP A 477 47.51 -29.08 13.34
N GLU A 478 48.40 -28.30 13.93
CA GLU A 478 48.27 -26.84 14.07
C GLU A 478 48.28 -26.14 12.70
N ALA A 479 48.92 -26.67 11.72
CA ALA A 479 48.94 -26.08 10.34
C ALA A 479 47.60 -26.29 9.65
N ALA A 480 47.03 -27.49 9.75
CA ALA A 480 45.69 -27.80 9.27
C ALA A 480 44.60 -26.99 10.01
N ARG A 481 44.71 -26.82 11.32
CA ARG A 481 43.78 -25.97 12.08
C ARG A 481 43.79 -24.51 11.59
N ARG A 482 44.98 -23.97 11.34
CA ARG A 482 45.10 -22.59 10.79
C ARG A 482 44.51 -22.47 9.38
N LEU A 483 44.77 -23.46 8.51
CA LEU A 483 44.19 -23.50 7.18
C LEU A 483 42.67 -23.49 7.23
N TRP A 484 42.04 -24.34 8.04
CA TRP A 484 40.61 -24.41 8.18
C TRP A 484 40.02 -23.17 8.85
N SER A 485 40.69 -22.53 9.80
CA SER A 485 40.28 -21.23 10.35
C SER A 485 40.28 -20.15 9.26
N GLY A 486 41.22 -20.18 8.32
CA GLY A 486 41.22 -19.30 7.15
C GLY A 486 40.00 -19.52 6.25
N ARG A 487 39.67 -20.80 5.97
CA ARG A 487 38.49 -21.18 5.15
C ARG A 487 37.18 -20.77 5.82
N ILE A 488 37.07 -20.90 7.16
CA ILE A 488 35.92 -20.40 7.94
C ILE A 488 35.78 -18.89 7.80
N ALA A 489 36.89 -18.17 7.94
CA ALA A 489 36.91 -16.71 7.76
C ALA A 489 36.52 -16.30 6.33
N GLU A 490 36.93 -17.02 5.32
CA GLU A 490 36.59 -16.82 3.92
C GLU A 490 35.09 -17.00 3.68
N LEU A 491 34.49 -18.12 4.13
CA LEU A 491 33.05 -18.34 4.05
C LEU A 491 32.27 -17.24 4.81
N GLY A 492 32.77 -16.84 5.99
CA GLY A 492 32.23 -15.72 6.75
C GLY A 492 32.28 -14.39 6.02
N GLN A 493 33.38 -14.09 5.28
CA GLN A 493 33.50 -12.87 4.46
C GLN A 493 32.51 -12.85 3.29
N HIS A 494 32.08 -14.03 2.81
CA HIS A 494 30.99 -14.14 1.84
C HIS A 494 29.58 -14.01 2.47
N GLY A 495 29.50 -13.77 3.78
CA GLY A 495 28.24 -13.60 4.49
C GLY A 495 27.52 -14.90 4.83
N LEU A 496 28.18 -16.04 4.67
CA LEU A 496 27.62 -17.35 4.95
C LEU A 496 27.64 -17.65 6.45
N ARG A 497 26.61 -18.32 6.93
CA ARG A 497 26.61 -18.94 8.25
C ARG A 497 27.29 -20.30 8.13
N VAL A 498 28.39 -20.50 8.84
CA VAL A 498 29.22 -21.70 8.71
C VAL A 498 28.88 -22.70 9.80
N LEU A 499 28.66 -23.96 9.41
CA LEU A 499 28.61 -25.11 10.29
C LEU A 499 29.79 -26.02 9.95
N ALA A 500 30.39 -26.65 10.99
CA ALA A 500 31.32 -27.71 10.82
C ALA A 500 30.67 -29.06 11.08
N CYS A 501 31.10 -30.09 10.35
CA CYS A 501 30.68 -31.47 10.54
C CYS A 501 31.88 -32.33 10.91
N ALA A 502 31.70 -33.22 11.86
CA ALA A 502 32.67 -34.20 12.31
C ALA A 502 32.01 -35.55 12.57
N THR A 503 32.82 -36.60 12.58
CA THR A 503 32.34 -37.97 12.85
C THR A 503 33.25 -38.68 13.86
N LYS A 504 32.74 -39.71 14.49
CA LYS A 504 33.51 -40.62 15.34
C LYS A 504 32.96 -42.03 15.21
N LEU A 505 33.80 -43.03 15.24
CA LEU A 505 33.44 -44.45 15.42
C LEU A 505 33.81 -44.87 16.83
N ALA A 506 32.89 -45.47 17.55
CA ALA A 506 33.07 -45.92 18.91
C ALA A 506 32.50 -47.36 19.09
N THR A 507 32.99 -48.07 20.09
CA THR A 507 32.50 -49.40 20.46
C THR A 507 31.29 -49.36 21.43
N SER A 508 30.99 -48.18 21.99
CA SER A 508 29.85 -47.97 22.90
C SER A 508 28.97 -46.84 22.42
N ALA A 509 27.65 -46.96 22.63
CA ALA A 509 26.65 -45.90 22.39
C ALA A 509 26.77 -44.76 23.43
N ASP A 510 27.36 -45.00 24.58
CA ASP A 510 27.53 -44.06 25.72
C ASP A 510 28.93 -43.39 25.72
N ALA A 511 29.69 -43.50 24.61
CA ALA A 511 30.96 -42.79 24.49
C ALA A 511 30.76 -41.28 24.50
N GLN A 512 31.74 -40.54 25.03
CA GLN A 512 31.67 -39.07 25.07
C GLN A 512 31.42 -38.53 23.64
N PRO A 513 30.31 -37.78 23.41
CA PRO A 513 29.92 -37.41 22.06
C PRO A 513 30.83 -36.39 21.41
N TYR A 514 31.48 -35.52 22.18
CA TYR A 514 32.26 -34.36 21.71
C TYR A 514 33.78 -34.48 21.95
N GLY A 515 34.30 -35.67 22.00
CA GLY A 515 35.75 -35.90 22.15
C GLY A 515 36.25 -36.84 21.06
N GLU A 516 37.55 -36.65 20.70
CA GLU A 516 38.25 -37.49 19.70
C GLU A 516 37.53 -37.55 18.33
N LEU A 517 37.01 -36.42 17.86
CA LEU A 517 36.30 -36.32 16.61
C LEU A 517 37.25 -36.29 15.43
N ILE A 518 36.77 -36.77 14.29
CA ILE A 518 37.39 -36.65 12.96
C ILE A 518 36.65 -35.56 12.20
N PHE A 519 37.32 -34.48 11.89
CA PHE A 519 36.79 -33.38 11.11
C PHE A 519 36.52 -33.82 9.67
N VAL A 520 35.31 -33.53 9.15
CA VAL A 520 34.88 -33.94 7.81
C VAL A 520 34.85 -32.72 6.84
N GLY A 521 34.33 -31.58 7.26
CA GLY A 521 34.22 -30.41 6.41
C GLY A 521 33.33 -29.33 6.96
N LEU A 522 33.15 -28.29 6.14
CA LEU A 522 32.33 -27.09 6.45
C LEU A 522 31.11 -27.02 5.53
N VAL A 523 30.04 -26.49 6.08
CA VAL A 523 28.79 -26.18 5.36
C VAL A 523 28.49 -24.71 5.51
N GLY A 524 28.51 -23.98 4.39
CA GLY A 524 28.13 -22.57 4.32
C GLY A 524 26.66 -22.44 3.94
N LEU A 525 25.87 -21.81 4.83
CA LEU A 525 24.44 -21.56 4.63
C LEU A 525 24.18 -20.07 4.47
N GLU A 526 23.15 -19.75 3.68
CA GLU A 526 22.66 -18.38 3.53
C GLU A 526 21.13 -18.37 3.47
N ASP A 527 20.53 -17.21 3.71
CA ASP A 527 19.16 -16.91 3.32
C ASP A 527 19.25 -16.24 1.93
N PRO A 528 18.89 -16.95 0.84
CA PRO A 528 19.14 -16.47 -0.52
C PRO A 528 18.31 -15.23 -0.85
N ALA A 529 18.92 -14.33 -1.61
CA ALA A 529 18.20 -13.21 -2.19
C ALA A 529 17.11 -13.71 -3.16
N ARG A 530 15.95 -13.06 -3.15
CA ARG A 530 14.88 -13.38 -4.12
C ARG A 530 15.32 -13.02 -5.53
N ALA A 531 15.00 -13.86 -6.50
CA ALA A 531 15.43 -13.73 -7.88
C ALA A 531 14.92 -12.45 -8.59
N ASP A 532 13.77 -11.93 -8.14
CA ASP A 532 13.08 -10.76 -8.71
C ASP A 532 13.54 -9.42 -8.10
N VAL A 533 14.21 -9.42 -6.97
CA VAL A 533 14.67 -8.20 -6.26
C VAL A 533 15.71 -7.40 -7.05
N PRO A 534 16.74 -7.99 -7.69
CA PRO A 534 17.73 -7.21 -8.43
C PRO A 534 17.11 -6.35 -9.54
N GLN A 535 16.09 -6.85 -10.23
CA GLN A 535 15.38 -6.08 -11.26
C GLN A 535 14.60 -4.92 -10.61
N ALA A 536 13.88 -5.19 -9.52
CA ALA A 536 13.11 -4.16 -8.81
C ALA A 536 14.00 -3.02 -8.27
N ILE A 537 15.23 -3.34 -7.80
CA ILE A 537 16.20 -2.32 -7.37
C ILE A 537 16.68 -1.47 -8.55
N ARG A 538 16.93 -2.08 -9.71
CA ARG A 538 17.26 -1.32 -10.93
C ARG A 538 16.10 -0.38 -11.33
N ASP A 539 14.86 -0.86 -11.29
CA ASP A 539 13.68 -0.07 -11.58
C ASP A 539 13.52 1.10 -10.61
N CYS A 540 13.75 0.90 -9.30
CA CYS A 540 13.79 1.98 -8.30
C CYS A 540 14.85 3.02 -8.65
N ARG A 541 16.06 2.60 -9.01
CA ARG A 541 17.17 3.51 -9.35
C ARG A 541 16.84 4.34 -10.60
N HIS A 542 16.28 3.73 -11.64
CA HIS A 542 15.81 4.44 -12.83
C HIS A 542 14.67 5.42 -12.50
N ALA A 543 13.80 5.05 -11.55
CA ALA A 543 12.74 5.90 -11.06
C ALA A 543 13.21 7.03 -10.13
N GLY A 544 14.53 7.16 -9.90
CA GLY A 544 15.11 8.14 -8.97
C GLY A 544 14.79 7.86 -7.51
N ILE A 545 14.49 6.60 -7.17
CA ILE A 545 14.18 6.14 -5.81
C ILE A 545 15.41 5.43 -5.26
N ARG A 546 15.85 5.85 -4.10
CA ARG A 546 16.94 5.21 -3.40
C ARG A 546 16.42 4.05 -2.56
N VAL A 547 17.08 2.90 -2.65
CA VAL A 547 16.79 1.75 -1.79
C VAL A 547 17.95 1.60 -0.81
N VAL A 548 17.63 1.53 0.49
CA VAL A 548 18.58 1.40 1.59
C VAL A 548 18.16 0.22 2.45
N MET A 549 19.09 -0.69 2.67
CA MET A 549 18.86 -1.84 3.55
C MET A 549 19.07 -1.44 5.01
N VAL A 550 18.13 -1.84 5.87
CA VAL A 550 18.19 -1.60 7.33
C VAL A 550 17.98 -2.94 8.03
N THR A 551 19.02 -3.51 8.62
CA THR A 551 18.97 -4.88 9.15
C THR A 551 19.63 -5.01 10.52
N GLY A 552 19.15 -5.95 11.34
CA GLY A 552 19.81 -6.40 12.56
C GLY A 552 21.05 -7.25 12.34
N ASP A 553 21.29 -7.71 11.12
CA ASP A 553 22.42 -8.58 10.76
C ASP A 553 23.77 -7.88 10.83
N HIS A 554 24.82 -8.69 10.83
CA HIS A 554 26.21 -8.26 10.73
C HIS A 554 26.47 -7.50 9.41
N ALA A 555 27.35 -6.50 9.47
CA ALA A 555 27.76 -5.69 8.32
C ALA A 555 28.28 -6.51 7.13
N VAL A 556 28.99 -7.62 7.43
CA VAL A 556 29.55 -8.51 6.38
C VAL A 556 28.44 -9.23 5.61
N THR A 557 27.50 -9.83 6.32
CA THR A 557 26.32 -10.53 5.71
C THR A 557 25.45 -9.54 4.93
N ALA A 558 25.16 -8.38 5.52
CA ALA A 558 24.36 -7.35 4.86
C ALA A 558 25.03 -6.83 3.58
N ARG A 559 26.35 -6.66 3.59
CA ARG A 559 27.14 -6.25 2.41
C ARG A 559 27.12 -7.29 1.30
N SER A 560 27.28 -8.57 1.65
CA SER A 560 27.25 -9.68 0.68
C SER A 560 25.91 -9.73 -0.05
N ILE A 561 24.81 -9.72 0.70
CA ILE A 561 23.45 -9.71 0.14
C ILE A 561 23.20 -8.41 -0.65
N GLY A 562 23.61 -7.26 -0.11
CA GLY A 562 23.46 -5.98 -0.80
C GLY A 562 24.13 -5.97 -2.18
N ARG A 563 25.34 -6.53 -2.29
CA ARG A 563 26.04 -6.69 -3.58
C ARG A 563 25.33 -7.64 -4.52
N ALA A 564 24.82 -8.76 -4.00
CA ALA A 564 24.11 -9.77 -4.79
C ALA A 564 22.83 -9.20 -5.44
N ILE A 565 22.13 -8.28 -4.75
CA ILE A 565 20.92 -7.64 -5.25
C ILE A 565 21.17 -6.30 -5.96
N GLY A 566 22.41 -5.83 -6.02
CA GLY A 566 22.78 -4.60 -6.73
C GLY A 566 22.54 -3.31 -5.95
N LEU A 567 22.53 -3.35 -4.61
CA LEU A 567 22.55 -2.14 -3.78
C LEU A 567 23.95 -1.48 -3.77
N GLU A 568 24.00 -0.20 -3.39
CA GLU A 568 25.24 0.52 -3.11
C GLU A 568 25.82 0.04 -1.78
N ALA A 569 26.50 -1.12 -1.80
CA ALA A 569 26.97 -1.81 -0.62
C ALA A 569 28.36 -1.34 -0.11
N ASP A 570 28.95 -0.32 -0.70
CA ASP A 570 30.29 0.15 -0.32
C ASP A 570 30.28 0.96 0.98
N HIS A 571 29.20 1.72 1.23
CA HIS A 571 29.01 2.50 2.45
C HIS A 571 28.04 1.78 3.39
N VAL A 572 28.59 1.07 4.37
CA VAL A 572 27.85 0.38 5.43
C VAL A 572 28.06 1.12 6.75
N ALA A 573 26.97 1.50 7.43
CA ALA A 573 27.01 2.04 8.79
C ALA A 573 26.46 1.01 9.78
N GLU A 574 27.08 0.90 10.96
CA GLU A 574 26.54 0.10 12.05
C GLU A 574 25.63 0.93 12.95
N GLY A 575 24.61 0.30 13.56
CA GLY A 575 23.59 0.92 14.41
C GLY A 575 24.17 1.87 15.45
N ARG A 576 25.20 1.43 16.17
CA ARG A 576 25.91 2.24 17.19
C ARG A 576 26.48 3.60 16.69
N HIS A 577 26.63 3.76 15.38
CA HIS A 577 27.15 4.99 14.78
C HIS A 577 26.04 5.89 14.20
N VAL A 578 24.79 5.42 14.20
CA VAL A 578 23.65 6.10 13.57
C VAL A 578 23.39 7.46 14.21
N GLU A 579 23.36 7.55 15.53
CA GLU A 579 23.13 8.83 16.24
C GLU A 579 24.22 9.85 15.92
N HIS A 580 25.48 9.42 15.98
CA HIS A 580 26.61 10.28 15.66
C HIS A 580 26.57 10.76 14.18
N LEU A 581 26.15 9.86 13.26
CA LEU A 581 26.02 10.18 11.85
C LEU A 581 24.92 11.22 11.63
N ILE A 582 23.78 11.05 12.29
CA ILE A 582 22.63 11.98 12.18
C ILE A 582 22.98 13.37 12.75
N GLU A 583 23.64 13.42 13.91
CA GLU A 583 23.93 14.67 14.60
C GLU A 583 25.08 15.46 13.96
N LYS A 584 26.17 14.79 13.59
CA LYS A 584 27.41 15.47 13.15
C LYS A 584 27.62 15.45 11.64
N HIS A 585 27.10 14.44 10.93
CA HIS A 585 27.35 14.24 9.50
C HIS A 585 26.09 13.95 8.68
N PRO A 586 25.02 14.76 8.79
CA PRO A 586 23.73 14.46 8.12
C PRO A 586 23.84 14.33 6.59
N GLN A 587 24.86 14.95 5.98
CA GLN A 587 25.12 14.83 4.54
C GLN A 587 25.62 13.43 4.14
N GLU A 588 26.30 12.74 5.04
CA GLU A 588 26.83 11.38 4.80
C GLU A 588 25.72 10.33 4.89
N LEU A 589 24.63 10.61 5.60
CA LEU A 589 23.45 9.75 5.67
C LEU A 589 22.97 9.33 4.26
N LYS A 590 22.97 10.28 3.34
CA LYS A 590 22.59 10.03 1.94
C LYS A 590 23.57 9.15 1.14
N ARG A 591 24.74 8.84 1.67
CA ARG A 591 25.74 7.94 1.04
C ARG A 591 25.64 6.51 1.56
N VAL A 592 25.02 6.32 2.74
CA VAL A 592 24.89 4.99 3.35
C VAL A 592 23.89 4.17 2.55
N GLY A 593 24.30 3.04 2.00
CA GLY A 593 23.45 2.08 1.30
C GLY A 593 22.90 0.98 2.21
N ILE A 594 23.59 0.70 3.33
CA ILE A 594 23.25 -0.37 4.26
C ILE A 594 23.48 0.09 5.69
N PHE A 595 22.47 -0.05 6.53
CA PHE A 595 22.56 0.05 7.99
C PHE A 595 22.50 -1.36 8.59
N ALA A 596 23.57 -1.77 9.27
CA ALA A 596 23.73 -3.11 9.84
C ALA A 596 23.69 -3.06 11.38
N ARG A 597 23.29 -4.15 12.04
CA ARG A 597 23.16 -4.25 13.50
C ARG A 597 22.29 -3.14 14.10
N VAL A 598 21.17 -2.86 13.46
CA VAL A 598 20.28 -1.76 13.84
C VAL A 598 19.23 -2.25 14.83
N SER A 599 19.09 -1.56 15.93
CA SER A 599 18.00 -1.75 16.91
C SER A 599 16.69 -1.08 16.45
N PRO A 600 15.54 -1.42 17.03
CA PRO A 600 14.25 -0.76 16.72
C PRO A 600 14.28 0.77 16.90
N ALA A 601 14.96 1.25 17.95
CA ALA A 601 15.10 2.69 18.23
C ALA A 601 15.91 3.40 17.12
N GLU A 602 17.00 2.77 16.67
CA GLU A 602 17.82 3.31 15.58
C GLU A 602 17.08 3.25 14.24
N LYS A 603 16.26 2.21 13.95
CA LYS A 603 15.37 2.17 12.77
C LYS A 603 14.46 3.40 12.74
N LEU A 604 13.84 3.75 13.87
CA LEU A 604 13.00 4.93 14.00
C LEU A 604 13.81 6.23 13.79
N ALA A 605 15.01 6.33 14.35
CA ALA A 605 15.89 7.50 14.19
C ALA A 605 16.30 7.70 12.72
N ILE A 606 16.63 6.63 12.00
CA ILE A 606 16.95 6.65 10.56
C ILE A 606 15.76 7.20 9.76
N VAL A 607 14.55 6.70 9.98
CA VAL A 607 13.33 7.18 9.31
C VAL A 607 13.18 8.70 9.52
N ARG A 608 13.25 9.16 10.77
CA ARG A 608 13.14 10.59 11.11
C ARG A 608 14.22 11.45 10.45
N ALA A 609 15.44 10.94 10.36
CA ALA A 609 16.56 11.67 9.76
C ALA A 609 16.37 11.86 8.25
N TYR A 610 15.91 10.84 7.53
CA TYR A 610 15.56 10.98 6.11
C TYR A 610 14.39 11.94 5.92
N GLN A 611 13.34 11.86 6.74
CA GLN A 611 12.21 12.82 6.69
C GLN A 611 12.65 14.26 6.96
N ALA A 612 13.53 14.47 7.95
CA ALA A 612 14.11 15.78 8.25
C ALA A 612 14.95 16.34 7.09
N SER A 613 15.56 15.46 6.28
CA SER A 613 16.29 15.83 5.05
C SER A 613 15.36 16.15 3.86
N GLY A 614 14.03 16.09 4.06
CA GLY A 614 13.02 16.37 3.03
C GLY A 614 12.68 15.17 2.14
N ASP A 615 13.15 13.99 2.47
CA ASP A 615 12.83 12.76 1.75
C ASP A 615 11.46 12.23 2.14
N ILE A 616 10.78 11.56 1.20
CA ILE A 616 9.55 10.80 1.41
C ILE A 616 9.93 9.34 1.60
N VAL A 617 9.74 8.85 2.79
CA VAL A 617 10.24 7.56 3.25
C VAL A 617 9.16 6.50 3.19
N ALA A 618 9.39 5.44 2.41
CA ALA A 618 8.70 4.17 2.56
C ALA A 618 9.57 3.24 3.43
N MET A 619 8.98 2.62 4.47
CA MET A 619 9.68 1.68 5.35
C MET A 619 9.01 0.32 5.30
N THR A 620 9.77 -0.76 5.04
CA THR A 620 9.23 -2.12 5.10
C THR A 620 9.60 -2.79 6.43
N GLY A 621 8.71 -3.65 6.92
CA GLY A 621 8.95 -4.46 8.11
C GLY A 621 7.92 -5.56 8.26
N ASP A 622 8.22 -6.59 9.06
CA ASP A 622 7.35 -7.73 9.31
C ASP A 622 7.11 -8.00 10.80
N GLY A 623 7.95 -7.43 11.66
CA GLY A 623 7.95 -7.72 13.09
C GLY A 623 7.40 -6.59 13.97
N VAL A 624 7.18 -6.93 15.24
CA VAL A 624 6.81 -5.97 16.30
C VAL A 624 7.87 -4.86 16.43
N ASN A 625 9.14 -5.23 16.25
CA ASN A 625 10.29 -4.33 16.32
C ASN A 625 10.28 -3.24 15.26
N ASP A 626 9.57 -3.44 14.16
CA ASP A 626 9.48 -2.50 13.05
C ASP A 626 8.29 -1.55 13.18
N ALA A 627 7.29 -1.88 13.99
CA ALA A 627 6.04 -1.14 14.09
C ALA A 627 6.21 0.35 14.38
N PRO A 628 7.12 0.81 15.28
CA PRO A 628 7.36 2.23 15.50
C PRO A 628 7.91 2.94 14.25
N ALA A 629 8.83 2.29 13.52
CA ALA A 629 9.40 2.82 12.29
C ALA A 629 8.38 2.83 11.13
N LEU A 630 7.55 1.76 11.01
CA LEU A 630 6.45 1.67 10.05
C LEU A 630 5.41 2.78 10.26
N LYS A 631 5.04 3.05 11.53
CA LYS A 631 4.08 4.11 11.86
C LYS A 631 4.63 5.51 11.63
N GLN A 632 5.93 5.71 11.85
CA GLN A 632 6.62 7.00 11.65
C GLN A 632 6.83 7.32 10.17
N ALA A 633 7.12 6.33 9.34
CA ALA A 633 7.36 6.52 7.92
C ALA A 633 6.18 7.19 7.21
N ASP A 634 6.45 7.91 6.12
CA ASP A 634 5.38 8.47 5.28
C ASP A 634 4.51 7.35 4.72
N ILE A 635 5.13 6.19 4.46
CA ILE A 635 4.45 4.95 4.08
C ILE A 635 5.10 3.77 4.81
N GLY A 636 4.44 3.26 5.84
CA GLY A 636 4.76 1.95 6.39
C GLY A 636 4.24 0.85 5.47
N VAL A 637 5.06 -0.16 5.21
CA VAL A 637 4.76 -1.30 4.35
C VAL A 637 4.96 -2.58 5.14
N ALA A 638 3.89 -3.30 5.44
CA ALA A 638 3.96 -4.56 6.17
C ALA A 638 3.84 -5.76 5.24
N MET A 639 4.47 -6.86 5.65
CA MET A 639 4.28 -8.16 5.00
C MET A 639 2.89 -8.72 5.34
N GLY A 640 2.21 -9.33 4.37
CA GLY A 640 0.84 -9.82 4.52
C GLY A 640 0.79 -11.26 5.01
N LEU A 641 1.69 -12.11 4.51
CA LEU A 641 1.74 -13.54 4.86
C LEU A 641 2.51 -13.78 6.16
N ARG A 642 3.64 -13.12 6.35
CA ARG A 642 4.56 -13.32 7.48
C ARG A 642 4.50 -12.19 8.50
N GLY A 643 3.99 -11.02 8.11
CA GLY A 643 3.93 -9.87 9.00
C GLY A 643 3.06 -10.14 10.22
N THR A 644 3.54 -9.69 11.37
CA THR A 644 2.75 -9.71 12.61
C THR A 644 1.55 -8.77 12.49
N ASP A 645 0.51 -9.03 13.25
CA ASP A 645 -0.68 -8.17 13.29
C ASP A 645 -0.32 -6.73 13.66
N VAL A 646 0.66 -6.57 14.54
CA VAL A 646 1.18 -5.27 14.95
C VAL A 646 1.80 -4.51 13.80
N ALA A 647 2.65 -5.17 13.01
CA ALA A 647 3.25 -4.57 11.82
C ALA A 647 2.19 -4.17 10.80
N ARG A 648 1.19 -5.05 10.56
CA ARG A 648 0.07 -4.77 9.65
C ARG A 648 -0.79 -3.59 10.11
N GLN A 649 -1.09 -3.48 11.40
CA GLN A 649 -1.85 -2.35 11.95
C GLN A 649 -1.08 -1.02 11.93
N ALA A 650 0.24 -1.06 12.05
CA ALA A 650 1.10 0.12 11.97
C ALA A 650 1.29 0.64 10.54
N ALA A 651 1.13 -0.24 9.55
CA ALA A 651 1.42 0.04 8.16
C ALA A 651 0.28 0.78 7.44
N ALA A 652 0.64 1.53 6.40
CA ALA A 652 -0.29 2.15 5.46
C ALA A 652 -0.55 1.27 4.22
N MET A 653 0.34 0.30 3.96
CA MET A 653 0.25 -0.67 2.87
C MET A 653 0.63 -2.06 3.36
N ILE A 654 -0.08 -3.08 2.88
CA ILE A 654 0.18 -4.50 3.16
C ILE A 654 0.50 -5.21 1.84
N LEU A 655 1.62 -5.94 1.81
CA LEU A 655 2.02 -6.77 0.65
C LEU A 655 1.47 -8.18 0.81
N LEU A 656 0.43 -8.52 0.06
CA LEU A 656 -0.24 -9.83 0.15
C LEU A 656 0.64 -11.01 -0.32
N ASP A 657 1.74 -10.72 -1.01
CA ASP A 657 2.72 -11.69 -1.54
C ASP A 657 4.10 -11.61 -0.87
N ASP A 658 4.27 -10.74 0.12
CA ASP A 658 5.55 -10.43 0.78
C ASP A 658 6.69 -10.10 -0.20
N ALA A 659 6.39 -9.58 -1.39
CA ALA A 659 7.36 -9.38 -2.45
C ALA A 659 7.76 -7.91 -2.61
N PHE A 660 9.06 -7.62 -2.53
CA PHE A 660 9.61 -6.26 -2.73
C PHE A 660 9.21 -5.63 -4.09
N PRO A 661 9.18 -6.35 -5.24
CA PRO A 661 8.74 -5.78 -6.52
C PRO A 661 7.32 -5.23 -6.50
N THR A 662 6.47 -5.70 -5.61
CA THR A 662 5.10 -5.19 -5.45
C THR A 662 5.07 -3.75 -4.95
N ILE A 663 6.09 -3.33 -4.18
CA ILE A 663 6.26 -1.92 -3.78
C ILE A 663 6.51 -1.04 -5.00
N VAL A 664 7.37 -1.49 -5.92
CA VAL A 664 7.69 -0.76 -7.15
C VAL A 664 6.46 -0.60 -8.04
N LYS A 665 5.64 -1.67 -8.15
CA LYS A 665 4.35 -1.62 -8.85
C LYS A 665 3.40 -0.62 -8.19
N ALA A 666 3.32 -0.60 -6.87
CA ALA A 666 2.48 0.34 -6.13
C ALA A 666 2.95 1.80 -6.31
N VAL A 667 4.26 2.07 -6.29
CA VAL A 667 4.83 3.39 -6.61
C VAL A 667 4.47 3.80 -8.04
N ARG A 668 4.60 2.90 -9.01
CA ARG A 668 4.20 3.13 -10.40
C ARG A 668 2.73 3.54 -10.49
N GLU A 669 1.84 2.80 -9.86
CA GLU A 669 0.41 3.09 -9.81
C GLU A 669 0.11 4.44 -9.13
N GLY A 670 0.78 4.78 -8.03
CA GLY A 670 0.65 6.08 -7.37
C GLY A 670 1.02 7.26 -8.31
N ARG A 671 2.09 7.11 -9.10
CA ARG A 671 2.48 8.10 -10.12
C ARG A 671 1.46 8.22 -11.25
N ILE A 672 0.91 7.08 -11.72
CA ILE A 672 -0.14 7.03 -12.74
C ILE A 672 -1.38 7.77 -12.28
N ILE A 673 -1.86 7.48 -11.07
CA ILE A 673 -3.08 8.07 -10.52
C ILE A 673 -2.95 9.58 -10.44
N PHE A 674 -1.83 10.08 -9.89
CA PHE A 674 -1.59 11.52 -9.81
C PHE A 674 -1.50 12.16 -11.20
N GLY A 675 -0.83 11.53 -12.16
CA GLY A 675 -0.75 11.96 -13.54
C GLY A 675 -2.13 12.05 -14.20
N ASN A 676 -2.98 11.06 -13.98
CA ASN A 676 -4.34 11.01 -14.50
C ASN A 676 -5.23 12.10 -13.91
N ILE A 677 -5.16 12.34 -12.58
CA ILE A 677 -5.88 13.44 -11.91
C ILE A 677 -5.42 14.79 -12.49
N ARG A 678 -4.11 14.99 -12.69
CA ARG A 678 -3.56 16.20 -13.30
C ARG A 678 -4.06 16.43 -14.72
N ARG A 679 -4.14 15.37 -15.56
CA ARG A 679 -4.67 15.43 -16.93
C ARG A 679 -6.15 15.76 -16.96
N ALA A 680 -6.94 15.12 -16.13
CA ALA A 680 -8.37 15.38 -16.02
C ALA A 680 -8.63 16.83 -15.55
N ALA A 681 -7.86 17.30 -14.56
CA ALA A 681 -7.93 18.67 -14.09
C ALA A 681 -7.56 19.68 -15.21
N ALA A 682 -6.50 19.42 -15.96
CA ALA A 682 -6.09 20.27 -17.08
C ALA A 682 -7.15 20.30 -18.18
N TYR A 683 -7.75 19.17 -18.53
CA TYR A 683 -8.85 19.06 -19.48
C TYR A 683 -10.03 19.92 -19.07
N LEU A 684 -10.58 19.68 -17.88
CA LEU A 684 -11.74 20.42 -17.35
C LEU A 684 -11.50 21.93 -17.34
N LEU A 685 -10.35 22.35 -16.84
CA LEU A 685 -10.03 23.78 -16.77
C LEU A 685 -9.81 24.41 -18.15
N SER A 686 -9.27 23.67 -19.13
CA SER A 686 -9.13 24.17 -20.49
C SER A 686 -10.48 24.39 -21.15
N CYS A 687 -11.42 23.45 -20.96
CA CYS A 687 -12.79 23.56 -21.46
C CYS A 687 -13.50 24.77 -20.84
N ASN A 688 -13.51 24.85 -19.49
CA ASN A 688 -14.20 25.94 -18.78
C ASN A 688 -13.62 27.31 -19.10
N ILE A 689 -12.27 27.45 -19.18
CA ILE A 689 -11.67 28.74 -19.59
C ILE A 689 -12.02 29.08 -21.03
N SER A 690 -12.15 28.10 -21.94
CA SER A 690 -12.57 28.37 -23.31
C SER A 690 -14.00 28.91 -23.39
N GLU A 691 -14.92 28.39 -22.58
CA GLU A 691 -16.28 28.90 -22.45
C GLU A 691 -16.32 30.33 -21.89
N VAL A 692 -15.53 30.56 -20.81
CA VAL A 692 -15.37 31.91 -20.24
C VAL A 692 -14.84 32.90 -21.27
N LEU A 693 -13.87 32.52 -22.09
CA LEU A 693 -13.33 33.34 -23.14
C LEU A 693 -14.38 33.62 -24.22
N VAL A 694 -15.14 32.63 -24.66
CA VAL A 694 -16.17 32.75 -25.70
C VAL A 694 -17.27 33.72 -25.23
N VAL A 695 -17.85 33.51 -24.07
CA VAL A 695 -18.93 34.36 -23.54
C VAL A 695 -18.41 35.75 -23.18
N GLY A 696 -17.28 35.83 -22.47
CA GLY A 696 -16.69 37.09 -22.01
C GLY A 696 -16.28 38.02 -23.16
N ILE A 697 -15.66 37.48 -24.22
CA ILE A 697 -15.29 38.24 -25.42
C ILE A 697 -16.55 38.65 -26.19
N ALA A 698 -17.55 37.79 -26.32
CA ALA A 698 -18.79 38.13 -27.00
C ALA A 698 -19.50 39.30 -26.32
N ILE A 699 -19.66 39.31 -25.01
CA ILE A 699 -20.23 40.40 -24.22
C ILE A 699 -19.36 41.65 -24.36
N ALA A 700 -18.07 41.54 -24.19
CA ALA A 700 -17.14 42.66 -24.29
C ALA A 700 -17.09 43.29 -25.67
N ALA A 701 -17.26 42.53 -26.72
CA ALA A 701 -17.28 43.00 -28.12
C ALA A 701 -18.70 43.38 -28.62
N ALA A 702 -19.74 43.18 -27.82
CA ALA A 702 -21.14 43.34 -28.20
C ALA A 702 -21.53 42.48 -29.43
N LEU A 703 -21.00 41.26 -29.49
CA LEU A 703 -21.35 40.26 -30.50
C LEU A 703 -22.57 39.47 -30.04
N PRO A 704 -23.32 38.82 -30.99
CA PRO A 704 -24.30 37.81 -30.58
C PRO A 704 -23.68 36.74 -29.71
N LEU A 705 -24.39 36.32 -28.66
CA LEU A 705 -23.90 35.25 -27.79
C LEU A 705 -23.74 33.95 -28.58
N PRO A 706 -22.52 33.40 -28.65
CA PRO A 706 -22.26 32.18 -29.38
C PRO A 706 -22.86 30.94 -28.68
N ILE A 707 -23.09 31.02 -27.37
CA ILE A 707 -23.59 29.94 -26.53
C ILE A 707 -24.55 30.51 -25.51
N LEU A 708 -25.69 29.85 -25.32
CA LEU A 708 -26.71 30.23 -24.35
C LEU A 708 -26.44 29.58 -22.97
N PRO A 709 -26.99 30.13 -21.86
CA PRO A 709 -26.81 29.62 -20.51
C PRO A 709 -27.13 28.15 -20.34
N LEU A 710 -28.27 27.69 -20.84
CA LEU A 710 -28.65 26.26 -20.74
C LEU A 710 -27.74 25.35 -21.56
N GLN A 711 -27.21 25.85 -22.69
CA GLN A 711 -26.26 25.10 -23.51
C GLN A 711 -24.93 24.90 -22.76
N ILE A 712 -24.47 25.88 -22.00
CA ILE A 712 -23.28 25.79 -21.16
C ILE A 712 -23.48 24.71 -20.08
N LEU A 713 -24.63 24.70 -19.41
CA LEU A 713 -24.96 23.66 -18.42
C LEU A 713 -25.01 22.26 -19.03
N TYR A 714 -25.57 22.16 -20.25
CA TYR A 714 -25.60 20.91 -21.00
C TYR A 714 -24.20 20.43 -21.39
N LEU A 715 -23.33 21.35 -21.81
CA LEU A 715 -21.92 21.06 -22.12
C LEU A 715 -21.21 20.48 -20.90
N ASN A 716 -21.24 21.18 -19.77
CA ASN A 716 -20.58 20.73 -18.54
C ASN A 716 -21.05 19.33 -18.12
N LEU A 717 -22.31 19.02 -18.31
CA LEU A 717 -22.83 17.67 -18.02
C LEU A 717 -22.29 16.62 -18.99
N VAL A 718 -22.25 16.93 -20.32
CA VAL A 718 -21.93 15.96 -21.36
C VAL A 718 -20.42 15.89 -21.62
N THR A 719 -19.77 17.04 -21.84
CA THR A 719 -18.36 17.07 -22.29
C THR A 719 -17.36 16.98 -21.15
N ASP A 720 -17.71 17.41 -19.94
CA ASP A 720 -16.77 17.43 -18.82
C ASP A 720 -16.73 16.10 -18.06
N VAL A 721 -17.89 15.53 -17.75
CA VAL A 721 -17.97 14.41 -16.82
C VAL A 721 -17.36 13.13 -17.41
N PHE A 722 -17.83 12.68 -18.57
CA PHE A 722 -17.44 11.37 -19.10
C PHE A 722 -16.00 11.32 -19.62
N PRO A 723 -15.49 12.32 -20.37
CA PRO A 723 -14.10 12.34 -20.80
C PRO A 723 -13.11 12.48 -19.63
N ALA A 724 -13.44 13.30 -18.62
CA ALA A 724 -12.60 13.42 -17.43
C ALA A 724 -12.52 12.10 -16.65
N PHE A 725 -13.62 11.36 -16.49
CA PHE A 725 -13.62 10.02 -15.91
C PHE A 725 -12.78 9.05 -16.72
N ALA A 726 -12.90 9.09 -18.05
CA ALA A 726 -12.12 8.24 -18.94
C ALA A 726 -10.61 8.53 -18.82
N LEU A 727 -10.21 9.80 -18.72
CA LEU A 727 -8.81 10.20 -18.44
C LEU A 727 -8.33 9.70 -17.09
N ALA A 728 -9.17 9.77 -16.05
CA ALA A 728 -8.84 9.29 -14.72
C ALA A 728 -8.61 7.77 -14.67
N MET A 729 -9.23 7.01 -15.57
CA MET A 729 -9.11 5.53 -15.65
C MET A 729 -7.90 5.04 -16.45
N GLY A 730 -7.11 5.94 -17.05
CA GLY A 730 -5.99 5.60 -17.93
C GLY A 730 -4.91 4.74 -17.24
N GLU A 731 -4.23 3.91 -18.04
CA GLU A 731 -3.12 3.07 -17.57
C GLU A 731 -1.80 3.83 -17.38
N GLY A 732 -1.78 5.11 -17.74
CA GLY A 732 -0.62 5.98 -17.60
C GLY A 732 0.43 5.83 -18.70
N GLU A 733 1.54 6.55 -18.52
CA GLU A 733 2.65 6.55 -19.45
C GLU A 733 3.55 5.33 -19.20
N ARG A 734 4.18 4.80 -20.27
CA ARG A 734 5.07 3.64 -20.15
C ARG A 734 6.38 3.98 -19.45
N ASP A 735 6.87 5.19 -19.63
CA ASP A 735 8.13 5.73 -19.10
C ASP A 735 7.99 6.40 -17.72
N ILE A 736 6.90 6.12 -16.99
CA ILE A 736 6.60 6.80 -15.72
C ILE A 736 7.61 6.51 -14.61
N LEU A 737 8.29 5.37 -14.69
CA LEU A 737 9.39 4.99 -13.78
C LEU A 737 10.77 5.45 -14.28
N GLU A 738 10.87 6.10 -15.43
CA GLU A 738 12.13 6.69 -15.93
C GLU A 738 12.32 8.13 -15.47
N ARG A 739 11.42 8.62 -14.62
CA ARG A 739 11.40 10.00 -14.11
C ARG A 739 11.67 10.02 -12.61
N PRO A 740 12.39 11.05 -12.12
CA PRO A 740 12.56 11.21 -10.67
C PRO A 740 11.19 11.45 -9.99
N PRO A 741 11.10 11.16 -8.68
CA PRO A 741 9.91 11.45 -7.90
C PRO A 741 9.59 12.94 -7.93
N ARG A 742 8.29 13.26 -7.92
CA ARG A 742 7.86 14.66 -7.79
C ARG A 742 8.14 15.19 -6.38
N HIS A 743 8.33 16.50 -6.27
CA HIS A 743 8.46 17.11 -4.96
C HIS A 743 7.13 17.02 -4.18
N PRO A 744 7.12 16.62 -2.90
CA PRO A 744 5.87 16.42 -2.12
C PRO A 744 4.99 17.67 -2.04
N LYS A 745 5.60 18.85 -2.01
CA LYS A 745 4.91 20.15 -1.94
C LYS A 745 4.50 20.69 -3.31
N GLU A 746 4.79 19.97 -4.39
CA GLU A 746 4.41 20.38 -5.74
C GLU A 746 2.88 20.49 -5.86
N PRO A 747 2.34 21.63 -6.33
CA PRO A 747 0.90 21.76 -6.54
C PRO A 747 0.43 20.80 -7.65
N ILE A 748 -0.86 20.45 -7.65
CA ILE A 748 -1.46 19.61 -8.69
C ILE A 748 -1.25 20.25 -10.06
N LEU A 749 -1.47 21.55 -10.13
CA LEU A 749 -1.21 22.39 -11.30
C LEU A 749 -0.16 23.45 -10.95
N GLY A 750 1.04 23.28 -11.49
CA GLY A 750 2.13 24.26 -11.40
C GLY A 750 2.01 25.34 -12.48
N ARG A 751 2.95 26.28 -12.48
CA ARG A 751 2.96 27.40 -13.46
C ARG A 751 2.95 26.90 -14.91
N ARG A 752 3.73 25.86 -15.22
CA ARG A 752 3.79 25.26 -16.55
C ARG A 752 2.43 24.69 -17.01
N GLN A 753 1.72 24.02 -16.09
CA GLN A 753 0.39 23.48 -16.39
C GLN A 753 -0.60 24.59 -16.63
N TRP A 754 -0.61 25.62 -15.79
CA TRP A 754 -1.47 26.79 -15.98
C TRP A 754 -1.24 27.51 -17.32
N THR A 755 0.03 27.73 -17.70
CA THR A 755 0.33 28.31 -19.01
C THR A 755 -0.15 27.42 -20.15
N THR A 756 -0.01 26.10 -20.02
CA THR A 756 -0.51 25.16 -21.03
C THR A 756 -2.05 25.19 -21.13
N ILE A 757 -2.76 25.21 -20.00
CA ILE A 757 -4.23 25.29 -19.94
C ILE A 757 -4.72 26.56 -20.67
N VAL A 758 -4.18 27.72 -20.32
CA VAL A 758 -4.58 28.99 -20.96
C VAL A 758 -4.25 29.01 -22.44
N LEU A 759 -3.05 28.57 -22.83
CA LEU A 759 -2.65 28.51 -24.25
C LEU A 759 -3.50 27.55 -25.07
N GLN A 760 -4.02 26.48 -24.47
CA GLN A 760 -4.90 25.52 -25.16
C GLN A 760 -6.37 26.01 -25.22
N SER A 761 -6.80 26.82 -24.27
CA SER A 761 -8.16 27.42 -24.28
C SER A 761 -8.35 28.45 -25.40
N ILE A 762 -7.28 29.14 -25.79
CA ILE A 762 -7.35 30.19 -26.83
C ILE A 762 -7.75 29.60 -28.21
N PRO A 763 -7.11 28.51 -28.73
CA PRO A 763 -7.57 27.91 -29.98
C PRO A 763 -9.01 27.38 -29.92
N LEU A 764 -9.43 26.80 -28.76
CA LEU A 764 -10.80 26.31 -28.60
C LEU A 764 -11.82 27.46 -28.74
N ALA A 765 -11.59 28.57 -28.05
CA ALA A 765 -12.42 29.76 -28.20
C ALA A 765 -12.32 30.34 -29.64
N GLY A 766 -11.14 30.35 -30.25
CA GLY A 766 -10.89 30.80 -31.59
C GLY A 766 -11.68 30.03 -32.67
N GLY A 767 -11.75 28.69 -32.53
CA GLY A 767 -12.56 27.81 -33.36
C GLY A 767 -14.05 28.15 -33.29
N THR A 768 -14.56 28.46 -32.10
CA THR A 768 -15.95 28.89 -31.89
C THR A 768 -16.22 30.24 -32.56
N PHE A 769 -15.32 31.22 -32.41
CA PHE A 769 -15.46 32.52 -33.09
C PHE A 769 -15.30 32.41 -34.61
N ALA A 770 -14.46 31.51 -35.09
CA ALA A 770 -14.37 31.22 -36.52
C ALA A 770 -15.69 30.68 -37.07
N ALA A 771 -16.32 29.75 -36.33
CA ALA A 771 -17.64 29.23 -36.70
C ALA A 771 -18.72 30.32 -36.68
N LEU A 772 -18.69 31.21 -35.64
CA LEU A 772 -19.56 32.39 -35.57
C LEU A 772 -19.40 33.29 -36.82
N GLY A 773 -18.15 33.62 -37.14
CA GLY A 773 -17.85 34.48 -38.29
C GLY A 773 -18.30 33.86 -39.63
N LEU A 774 -18.08 32.57 -39.83
CA LEU A 774 -18.52 31.83 -41.00
C LEU A 774 -20.06 31.76 -41.09
N ALA A 775 -20.73 31.49 -39.96
CA ALA A 775 -22.19 31.44 -39.91
C ALA A 775 -22.82 32.78 -40.25
N LEU A 776 -22.31 33.89 -39.71
CA LEU A 776 -22.80 35.25 -40.05
C LEU A 776 -22.49 35.63 -41.49
N SER A 777 -21.32 35.28 -42.01
CA SER A 777 -20.95 35.53 -43.41
C SER A 777 -21.80 34.73 -44.42
N ALA A 778 -22.25 33.53 -44.00
CA ALA A 778 -23.19 32.69 -44.77
C ALA A 778 -24.64 33.22 -44.72
N GLY A 779 -24.92 34.28 -43.97
CA GLY A 779 -26.26 34.84 -43.81
C GLY A 779 -27.17 34.03 -42.87
N TRP A 780 -26.62 33.13 -42.05
CA TRP A 780 -27.43 32.41 -41.08
C TRP A 780 -27.81 33.34 -39.91
N THR A 781 -28.99 33.13 -39.37
CA THR A 781 -29.53 33.95 -38.27
C THR A 781 -30.17 33.10 -37.18
N GLY A 782 -30.38 33.70 -36.01
CA GLY A 782 -31.10 33.09 -34.91
C GLY A 782 -30.51 31.74 -34.48
N GLU A 783 -31.37 30.73 -34.34
CA GLU A 783 -31.02 29.40 -33.84
C GLU A 783 -29.99 28.67 -34.70
N ALA A 784 -29.90 28.95 -35.99
CA ALA A 784 -28.90 28.33 -36.87
C ALA A 784 -27.47 28.74 -36.49
N VAL A 785 -27.25 30.01 -36.11
CA VAL A 785 -25.95 30.51 -35.64
C VAL A 785 -25.62 29.87 -34.29
N VAL A 786 -26.55 29.93 -33.34
CA VAL A 786 -26.39 29.36 -32.02
C VAL A 786 -26.12 27.88 -32.07
N THR A 787 -26.87 27.11 -32.89
CA THR A 787 -26.62 25.66 -33.08
C THR A 787 -25.23 25.40 -33.62
N THR A 788 -24.78 26.17 -34.63
CA THR A 788 -23.45 25.97 -35.22
C THR A 788 -22.34 26.25 -34.21
N THR A 789 -22.41 27.33 -33.48
CA THR A 789 -21.37 27.70 -32.48
C THR A 789 -21.38 26.78 -31.27
N PHE A 790 -22.58 26.44 -30.76
CA PHE A 790 -22.72 25.47 -29.63
C PHE A 790 -22.15 24.12 -29.99
N LEU A 791 -22.51 23.51 -31.11
CA LEU A 791 -21.96 22.22 -31.52
C LEU A 791 -20.45 22.31 -31.81
N THR A 792 -19.98 23.44 -32.33
CA THR A 792 -18.55 23.65 -32.61
C THR A 792 -17.72 23.56 -31.34
N ILE A 793 -18.07 24.30 -30.27
CA ILE A 793 -17.32 24.26 -29.04
C ILE A 793 -17.43 22.90 -28.36
N ALA A 794 -18.63 22.29 -28.38
CA ALA A 794 -18.88 20.98 -27.85
C ALA A 794 -17.97 19.90 -28.48
N PHE A 795 -17.93 19.82 -29.80
CA PHE A 795 -17.04 18.88 -30.48
C PHE A 795 -15.56 19.26 -30.33
N ALA A 796 -15.21 20.57 -30.30
CA ALA A 796 -13.84 20.98 -30.06
C ALA A 796 -13.33 20.51 -28.68
N GLN A 797 -14.15 20.58 -27.64
CA GLN A 797 -13.84 20.02 -26.31
C GLN A 797 -13.69 18.49 -26.34
N LEU A 798 -14.53 17.78 -27.09
CA LEU A 798 -14.37 16.33 -27.24
C LEU A 798 -13.07 15.95 -27.95
N TRP A 799 -12.71 16.66 -29.03
CA TRP A 799 -11.40 16.41 -29.67
C TRP A 799 -10.24 16.80 -28.79
N HIS A 800 -10.39 17.80 -27.93
CA HIS A 800 -9.37 18.26 -26.99
C HIS A 800 -8.95 17.16 -25.99
N VAL A 801 -9.78 16.15 -25.72
CA VAL A 801 -9.37 15.03 -24.86
C VAL A 801 -8.11 14.33 -25.39
N PHE A 802 -7.94 14.25 -26.71
CA PHE A 802 -6.74 13.65 -27.33
C PHE A 802 -5.49 14.53 -27.20
N ASP A 803 -5.67 15.82 -26.90
CA ASP A 803 -4.57 16.75 -26.59
C ASP A 803 -4.03 16.56 -25.17
N MET A 804 -4.69 15.79 -24.30
CA MET A 804 -4.24 15.50 -22.92
C MET A 804 -3.12 14.45 -22.84
N ARG A 805 -2.56 14.03 -23.98
CA ARG A 805 -1.39 13.15 -24.03
C ARG A 805 -0.14 13.82 -23.46
N SER A 806 0.81 13.01 -23.01
CA SER A 806 2.13 13.49 -22.60
C SER A 806 2.89 14.13 -23.78
N SER A 807 3.71 15.13 -23.49
CA SER A 807 4.59 15.75 -24.49
C SER A 807 5.63 14.79 -25.08
N ARG A 808 5.92 13.69 -24.41
CA ARG A 808 6.88 12.64 -24.85
C ARG A 808 6.22 11.51 -25.63
N SER A 809 4.88 11.41 -25.57
CA SER A 809 4.14 10.35 -26.25
C SER A 809 3.90 10.68 -27.72
N GLY A 810 3.85 9.66 -28.58
CA GLY A 810 3.52 9.81 -30.00
C GLY A 810 2.10 10.36 -30.23
N VAL A 811 1.86 10.94 -31.40
CA VAL A 811 0.57 11.55 -31.75
C VAL A 811 -0.52 10.47 -31.87
N VAL A 812 -0.23 9.37 -32.53
CA VAL A 812 -1.23 8.33 -32.88
C VAL A 812 -1.33 7.24 -31.79
N ALA A 813 -0.18 6.76 -31.28
CA ALA A 813 -0.17 5.66 -30.31
C ALA A 813 0.34 6.19 -28.95
N ASN A 814 -0.57 6.58 -28.08
CA ASN A 814 -0.26 7.14 -26.77
C ASN A 814 -1.21 6.59 -25.68
N GLU A 815 -1.02 7.04 -24.45
CA GLU A 815 -1.79 6.61 -23.28
C GLU A 815 -3.28 7.03 -23.34
N VAL A 816 -3.63 8.06 -24.12
CA VAL A 816 -5.01 8.50 -24.31
C VAL A 816 -5.69 7.65 -25.39
N THR A 817 -5.06 7.50 -26.56
CA THR A 817 -5.63 6.73 -27.68
C THR A 817 -5.74 5.23 -27.43
N ARG A 818 -4.90 4.68 -26.54
CA ARG A 818 -4.97 3.28 -26.11
C ARG A 818 -6.03 3.01 -25.05
N ASN A 819 -6.56 4.06 -24.42
CA ASN A 819 -7.58 3.92 -23.40
C ASN A 819 -8.97 3.70 -24.03
N PRO A 820 -9.57 2.50 -23.91
CA PRO A 820 -10.87 2.21 -24.53
C PRO A 820 -12.00 3.07 -23.93
N TRP A 821 -11.84 3.49 -22.67
CA TRP A 821 -12.82 4.35 -22.01
C TRP A 821 -12.91 5.74 -22.63
N ILE A 822 -11.82 6.24 -23.22
CA ILE A 822 -11.83 7.52 -23.95
C ILE A 822 -12.71 7.41 -25.19
N TRP A 823 -12.56 6.36 -25.97
CA TRP A 823 -13.38 6.14 -27.17
C TRP A 823 -14.86 5.93 -26.82
N ALA A 824 -15.14 5.18 -25.75
CA ALA A 824 -16.50 5.02 -25.24
C ALA A 824 -17.11 6.36 -24.80
N ALA A 825 -16.34 7.20 -24.06
CA ALA A 825 -16.79 8.51 -23.64
C ALA A 825 -17.02 9.46 -24.83
N VAL A 826 -16.09 9.54 -25.76
CA VAL A 826 -16.20 10.37 -26.95
C VAL A 826 -17.40 9.93 -27.82
N GLY A 827 -17.60 8.62 -27.99
CA GLY A 827 -18.76 8.09 -28.75
C GLY A 827 -20.09 8.40 -28.05
N LEU A 828 -20.17 8.20 -26.73
CA LEU A 828 -21.36 8.53 -25.93
C LEU A 828 -21.66 10.02 -25.96
N CYS A 829 -20.66 10.88 -25.69
CA CYS A 829 -20.83 12.33 -25.71
C CYS A 829 -21.18 12.83 -27.10
N GLY A 830 -20.54 12.31 -28.14
CA GLY A 830 -20.88 12.65 -29.55
C GLY A 830 -22.33 12.32 -29.88
N ALA A 831 -22.83 11.16 -29.43
CA ALA A 831 -24.24 10.80 -29.61
C ALA A 831 -25.17 11.74 -28.81
N LEU A 832 -24.85 12.05 -27.55
CA LEU A 832 -25.61 12.98 -26.73
C LEU A 832 -25.63 14.40 -27.30
N LEU A 833 -24.58 14.86 -27.95
CA LEU A 833 -24.53 16.16 -28.64
C LEU A 833 -25.29 16.18 -29.98
N ALA A 834 -25.32 15.05 -30.66
CA ALA A 834 -26.00 14.94 -31.95
C ALA A 834 -27.52 14.80 -31.82
N VAL A 835 -28.05 14.30 -30.69
CA VAL A 835 -29.48 14.05 -30.50
C VAL A 835 -30.33 15.34 -30.34
N PRO A 836 -29.96 16.33 -29.54
CA PRO A 836 -30.78 17.49 -29.26
C PRO A 836 -31.30 18.24 -30.47
N PRO A 837 -30.51 18.49 -31.54
CA PRO A 837 -31.02 19.20 -32.73
C PRO A 837 -32.12 18.46 -33.53
N TYR A 838 -32.25 17.15 -33.29
CA TYR A 838 -33.22 16.30 -33.98
C TYR A 838 -34.39 15.86 -33.10
N TRP A 839 -34.31 16.12 -31.77
CA TRP A 839 -35.39 15.80 -30.84
C TRP A 839 -36.17 17.07 -30.49
N PRO A 840 -37.45 17.20 -30.94
CA PRO A 840 -38.19 18.48 -30.82
C PRO A 840 -38.17 19.10 -29.43
N LEU A 841 -38.42 18.31 -28.38
CA LEU A 841 -38.43 18.81 -27.01
C LEU A 841 -37.06 19.37 -26.59
N MET A 842 -35.95 18.70 -26.93
CA MET A 842 -34.61 19.15 -26.61
C MET A 842 -34.19 20.32 -27.47
N ALA A 843 -34.60 20.35 -28.73
CA ALA A 843 -34.33 21.44 -29.66
C ALA A 843 -34.96 22.75 -29.18
N GLU A 844 -36.20 22.69 -28.72
CA GLU A 844 -36.91 23.83 -28.14
C GLU A 844 -36.23 24.36 -26.87
N VAL A 845 -35.93 23.48 -25.90
CA VAL A 845 -35.29 23.83 -24.62
C VAL A 845 -33.88 24.39 -24.80
N LEU A 846 -33.09 23.83 -25.71
CA LEU A 846 -31.72 24.27 -25.99
C LEU A 846 -31.63 25.35 -27.08
N HIS A 847 -32.74 25.80 -27.65
CA HIS A 847 -32.79 26.77 -28.76
C HIS A 847 -31.85 26.36 -29.93
N VAL A 848 -31.94 25.09 -30.37
CA VAL A 848 -31.14 24.54 -31.46
C VAL A 848 -32.03 24.05 -32.58
N THR A 849 -31.53 24.12 -33.82
CA THR A 849 -32.23 23.63 -35.02
C THR A 849 -31.45 22.48 -35.66
N SER A 850 -32.12 21.72 -36.51
CA SER A 850 -31.50 20.61 -37.26
C SER A 850 -30.41 21.13 -38.20
N PRO A 851 -29.13 20.76 -38.01
CA PRO A 851 -28.03 21.29 -38.81
C PRO A 851 -28.11 20.77 -40.25
N THR A 852 -27.95 21.66 -41.23
CA THR A 852 -27.76 21.34 -42.65
C THR A 852 -26.38 20.74 -42.90
N ALA A 853 -26.15 20.16 -44.08
CA ALA A 853 -24.83 19.63 -44.44
C ALA A 853 -23.72 20.73 -44.41
N ALA A 854 -24.06 21.97 -44.78
CA ALA A 854 -23.17 23.12 -44.73
C ALA A 854 -22.81 23.47 -43.24
N MET A 855 -23.81 23.47 -42.34
CA MET A 855 -23.58 23.69 -40.92
C MET A 855 -22.68 22.60 -40.34
N TRP A 856 -22.91 21.33 -40.64
CA TRP A 856 -22.07 20.23 -40.21
C TRP A 856 -20.63 20.37 -40.71
N ALA A 857 -20.41 20.82 -41.95
CA ALA A 857 -19.08 21.07 -42.50
C ALA A 857 -18.34 22.16 -41.69
N VAL A 858 -19.02 23.26 -41.33
CA VAL A 858 -18.47 24.31 -40.47
C VAL A 858 -18.19 23.81 -39.05
N ILE A 859 -19.16 23.08 -38.47
CA ILE A 859 -19.01 22.50 -37.09
C ILE A 859 -17.80 21.60 -37.06
N MET A 860 -17.69 20.64 -37.97
CA MET A 860 -16.58 19.68 -37.96
C MET A 860 -15.22 20.32 -38.28
N GLY A 861 -15.19 21.25 -39.25
CA GLY A 861 -13.99 21.96 -39.64
C GLY A 861 -13.45 22.84 -38.51
N CYS A 862 -14.31 23.69 -37.93
CA CYS A 862 -13.93 24.61 -36.87
C CYS A 862 -13.70 23.93 -35.54
N SER A 863 -14.30 22.77 -35.25
CA SER A 863 -14.06 21.99 -34.04
C SER A 863 -12.77 21.18 -34.07
N LEU A 864 -12.32 20.71 -35.23
CA LEU A 864 -11.06 19.95 -35.37
C LEU A 864 -9.83 20.86 -35.46
N ALA A 865 -9.98 22.04 -36.02
CA ALA A 865 -8.88 23.00 -36.22
C ALA A 865 -8.12 23.35 -34.92
N PRO A 866 -8.74 23.58 -33.75
CA PRO A 866 -8.05 23.85 -32.50
C PRO A 866 -7.11 22.71 -32.12
N SER A 867 -7.55 21.46 -32.14
CA SER A 867 -6.70 20.31 -31.79
C SER A 867 -5.55 20.12 -32.77
N LEU A 868 -5.76 20.35 -34.07
CA LEU A 868 -4.68 20.34 -35.07
C LEU A 868 -3.64 21.43 -34.77
N LEU A 869 -4.08 22.65 -34.48
CA LEU A 869 -3.17 23.76 -34.10
C LEU A 869 -2.37 23.46 -32.86
N ILE A 870 -3.00 22.89 -31.83
CA ILE A 870 -2.32 22.46 -30.58
C ILE A 870 -1.27 21.38 -30.90
N GLN A 871 -1.58 20.38 -31.74
CA GLN A 871 -0.65 19.33 -32.11
C GLN A 871 0.53 19.86 -32.92
N VAL A 872 0.27 20.75 -33.88
CA VAL A 872 1.34 21.42 -34.66
C VAL A 872 2.23 22.27 -33.76
N GLY A 873 1.66 23.06 -32.86
CA GLY A 873 2.43 23.85 -31.89
C GLY A 873 3.34 22.98 -31.00
N ARG A 874 2.83 21.85 -30.54
CA ARG A 874 3.64 20.86 -29.77
C ARG A 874 4.75 20.25 -30.59
N ALA A 875 4.50 19.94 -31.86
CA ALA A 875 5.51 19.39 -32.76
C ALA A 875 6.64 20.41 -33.01
N ILE A 876 6.32 21.69 -33.23
CA ILE A 876 7.30 22.76 -33.40
C ILE A 876 8.15 22.92 -32.13
N ILE A 877 7.54 22.96 -30.94
CA ILE A 877 8.27 23.04 -29.67
C ILE A 877 9.18 21.81 -29.45
N ALA A 878 8.73 20.63 -29.82
CA ALA A 878 9.51 19.40 -29.70
C ALA A 878 10.71 19.38 -30.65
N LEU A 879 10.57 19.94 -31.84
CA LEU A 879 11.70 20.11 -32.80
C LEU A 879 12.70 21.14 -32.30
N ALA A 880 12.25 22.30 -31.84
CA ALA A 880 13.12 23.34 -31.30
C ALA A 880 13.92 22.90 -30.07
N ASN A 881 13.35 22.00 -29.22
CA ASN A 881 14.07 21.43 -28.05
C ASN A 881 14.99 20.25 -28.39
N ARG A 882 15.02 19.76 -29.62
CA ARG A 882 16.00 18.73 -30.07
C ARG A 882 17.31 19.35 -30.53
N ASP A 883 17.30 20.62 -30.88
CA ASP A 883 18.47 21.36 -31.37
C ASP A 883 19.25 22.06 -30.23
N HIS A 884 18.80 21.89 -28.99
CA HIS A 884 19.48 22.29 -27.75
C HIS A 884 19.71 21.06 -26.83
#